data_ed52e7be91212e6336cbee38bb3a7f3d
#
_entry.id   ed52e7be91212e6336cbee38bb3a7f3d
#
_cell.length_a   1.000
_cell.length_b   1.000
_cell.length_c   1.000
_cell.angle_alpha   90.00
_cell.angle_beta   90.00
_cell.angle_gamma   90.00
#
_symmetry.space_group_name_H-M   'P 1'
#
loop_
_entity.id
_entity.type
_entity.pdbx_description
1 polymer ?
#
loop_
_entity_poly.entity_id
_entity_poly.type
_entity_poly.pdbx_seq_one_letter_code
_entity_poly.pdbx_strand_id
1 'polypeptide(L)'
;MHTSRWMVLMGVAVVTAEVSAQPPPILPELRPADVRYTRRHHLDDPSDFAPAYGTRQEWERRAERLRVQLLVANGLWPMPPRTPLRPVIHGRIERDAYTIEKVFFASLPGHYVCGNLYRPKAIRGKVPGVLCPHGHWPNGRFFERSEAEAQKEIAAGAEKTLEGARYPLQARCAMLARMGCVVFHYDMVGYADSYARIGNQDWQIPHRAGFADAEAELRLQSFMGLQTWNSIRALDFLLSLPEVDADRIAVTGSSGGGTQTFILAAMDPRVRVSFPAVMVSMNMQGGCICENCSHLRVGTNNVEIAALVAPRPQAMTGADDWTRDIETRGLPQLKQIYRLYGAEELVNAKYFPFPHNYNQVSREMMYQWFNRHLRLGWPEPVREKPFVPVAPKELSVFDDQHPRPGDAWDAQRVRRYWTETAAEQMRHLLEDRERYCQTVAAAWKVMVHSEMPRQVQETGRVVNDRGEGYRLKLALVTRPGTGEQVPVAVVTPEQARPRGTVVWTHPQGKSSLFVEPGKLVAHARRLLEHKLAIVAPDLFFTGEAMPKDKPKLFPAQAYHKDIPFAGYVYGYNRSILAERVHDLLTVIRYAEQLQHGSVYLVAFGDAGAWALPARALAGDDVALAVIDLAGFDFAQVREVYDTRMVPGALKYGGVAGLLPLCRQTVLVDAPELAAEYVRAAPAVRIERRRLEPMHLVELVLQQMG
;
A
#
# COMPACT_ATOMS: atom_id res chain seq x y z
N MET A 1 -45.10 -66.83 31.10
CA MET A 1 -45.95 -67.33 30.00
C MET A 1 -45.82 -66.39 28.86
N HIS A 2 -45.45 -66.90 27.71
CA HIS A 2 -45.27 -66.27 26.39
C HIS A 2 -44.15 -65.25 26.19
N THR A 3 -43.05 -65.84 25.82
CA THR A 3 -41.89 -65.21 25.12
C THR A 3 -42.22 -65.03 23.64
N SER A 4 -42.11 -63.86 23.14
CA SER A 4 -42.04 -63.60 21.67
C SER A 4 -40.68 -63.04 21.31
N ARG A 5 -39.89 -63.85 20.58
CA ARG A 5 -38.62 -63.47 19.96
C ARG A 5 -38.92 -62.68 18.70
N TRP A 6 -38.32 -61.46 18.61
CA TRP A 6 -38.26 -60.76 17.33
C TRP A 6 -36.83 -60.96 16.77
N MET A 7 -36.69 -61.56 15.64
CA MET A 7 -35.50 -61.65 14.81
C MET A 7 -35.31 -60.30 14.06
N VAL A 8 -34.23 -59.61 14.33
CA VAL A 8 -33.81 -58.45 13.51
C VAL A 8 -32.88 -58.95 12.42
N LEU A 9 -33.33 -58.90 11.16
CA LEU A 9 -32.48 -59.06 9.98
C LEU A 9 -31.63 -57.81 9.80
N MET A 10 -30.29 -57.88 10.03
CA MET A 10 -29.34 -56.89 9.59
C MET A 10 -29.10 -57.06 8.07
N GLY A 11 -29.65 -56.17 7.29
CA GLY A 11 -29.28 -56.03 5.88
C GLY A 11 -27.95 -55.26 5.80
N VAL A 12 -26.88 -55.93 5.38
CA VAL A 12 -25.60 -55.30 5.04
C VAL A 12 -25.77 -54.59 3.70
N ALA A 13 -25.95 -53.28 3.73
CA ALA A 13 -25.86 -52.46 2.52
C ALA A 13 -24.36 -52.31 2.16
N VAL A 14 -23.94 -53.03 1.12
CA VAL A 14 -22.62 -52.77 0.47
C VAL A 14 -22.73 -51.44 -0.28
N VAL A 15 -22.24 -50.39 0.33
CA VAL A 15 -22.01 -49.10 -0.37
C VAL A 15 -20.78 -49.30 -1.22
N THR A 16 -20.94 -49.59 -2.50
CA THR A 16 -19.89 -49.45 -3.49
C THR A 16 -19.61 -47.98 -3.65
N ALA A 17 -18.52 -47.47 -3.02
CA ALA A 17 -17.99 -46.21 -3.32
C ALA A 17 -17.51 -46.21 -4.78
N GLU A 18 -18.26 -45.59 -5.67
CA GLU A 18 -17.76 -45.20 -6.98
C GLU A 18 -16.57 -44.24 -6.73
N VAL A 19 -15.37 -44.76 -6.83
CA VAL A 19 -14.17 -43.96 -6.99
C VAL A 19 -14.32 -43.28 -8.35
N SER A 20 -14.83 -42.04 -8.33
CA SER A 20 -14.80 -41.19 -9.50
C SER A 20 -13.31 -41.03 -9.90
N ALA A 21 -12.87 -41.82 -10.86
CA ALA A 21 -11.58 -41.71 -11.46
C ALA A 21 -11.48 -40.28 -12.07
N GLN A 22 -10.63 -39.45 -11.52
CA GLN A 22 -10.32 -38.15 -12.15
C GLN A 22 -9.86 -38.44 -13.57
N PRO A 23 -10.34 -37.68 -14.58
CA PRO A 23 -9.88 -37.87 -15.93
C PRO A 23 -8.33 -37.72 -15.96
N PRO A 24 -7.63 -38.51 -16.78
CA PRO A 24 -6.17 -38.45 -16.84
C PRO A 24 -5.74 -37.01 -17.17
N PRO A 25 -4.64 -36.52 -16.59
CA PRO A 25 -4.16 -35.16 -16.86
C PRO A 25 -3.94 -35.00 -18.36
N ILE A 26 -4.48 -33.88 -18.90
CA ILE A 26 -4.42 -33.57 -20.35
C ILE A 26 -2.97 -33.35 -20.79
N LEU A 27 -2.11 -32.88 -19.88
CA LEU A 27 -0.70 -32.59 -20.11
C LEU A 27 0.18 -33.25 -19.04
N PRO A 28 1.43 -33.60 -19.36
CA PRO A 28 2.40 -34.04 -18.37
C PRO A 28 2.54 -32.99 -17.24
N GLU A 29 2.55 -33.47 -16.01
CA GLU A 29 2.61 -32.59 -14.83
C GLU A 29 3.97 -31.88 -14.77
N LEU A 30 3.93 -30.55 -14.68
CA LEU A 30 5.10 -29.69 -14.49
C LEU A 30 4.83 -28.73 -13.32
N ARG A 31 5.04 -29.23 -12.09
CA ARG A 31 4.76 -28.44 -10.88
C ARG A 31 5.79 -27.34 -10.67
N PRO A 32 5.36 -26.10 -10.48
CA PRO A 32 6.27 -25.03 -10.14
C PRO A 32 6.76 -25.17 -8.68
N ALA A 33 8.05 -24.96 -8.47
CA ALA A 33 8.66 -24.77 -7.14
C ALA A 33 8.63 -23.27 -6.78
N ASP A 34 7.47 -22.65 -6.86
CA ASP A 34 7.27 -21.22 -6.73
C ASP A 34 7.15 -20.81 -5.26
N VAL A 35 8.01 -19.89 -4.83
CA VAL A 35 8.06 -19.42 -3.43
C VAL A 35 6.77 -18.76 -2.97
N ARG A 36 5.96 -18.20 -3.87
CA ARG A 36 4.70 -17.53 -3.56
C ARG A 36 3.62 -18.47 -3.00
N TYR A 37 3.73 -19.78 -3.27
CA TYR A 37 2.80 -20.77 -2.71
C TYR A 37 3.14 -21.19 -1.29
N THR A 38 4.38 -21.00 -0.85
CA THR A 38 4.89 -21.44 0.45
C THR A 38 5.21 -20.30 1.40
N ARG A 39 5.53 -19.12 0.87
CA ARG A 39 5.91 -17.94 1.66
C ARG A 39 4.99 -16.76 1.39
N ARG A 40 4.43 -16.23 2.47
CA ARG A 40 3.75 -14.94 2.47
C ARG A 40 4.53 -13.97 3.32
N HIS A 41 4.62 -12.74 2.83
CA HIS A 41 5.21 -11.67 3.62
C HIS A 41 4.20 -11.17 4.65
N HIS A 42 4.69 -10.81 5.80
CA HIS A 42 3.91 -10.22 6.88
C HIS A 42 4.75 -9.19 7.64
N LEU A 43 4.17 -8.59 8.66
CA LEU A 43 4.76 -7.45 9.37
C LEU A 43 6.14 -7.73 10.04
N ASP A 44 6.50 -8.99 10.24
CA ASP A 44 7.75 -9.42 10.88
C ASP A 44 8.77 -10.01 9.89
N ASP A 45 8.58 -9.78 8.58
CA ASP A 45 9.44 -10.36 7.53
C ASP A 45 10.09 -9.28 6.64
N PRO A 46 10.84 -8.30 7.19
CA PRO A 46 11.56 -7.33 6.40
C PRO A 46 12.90 -7.90 5.91
N SER A 47 13.27 -7.56 4.68
CA SER A 47 14.56 -7.87 4.10
C SER A 47 15.48 -6.65 4.09
N ASP A 48 16.80 -6.89 4.13
CA ASP A 48 17.79 -5.84 3.98
C ASP A 48 17.74 -5.26 2.56
N PHE A 49 17.70 -3.94 2.45
CA PHE A 49 17.50 -3.24 1.17
C PHE A 49 18.76 -2.51 0.68
N ALA A 50 19.57 -1.97 1.61
CA ALA A 50 20.67 -1.08 1.25
C ALA A 50 21.73 -1.73 0.36
N PRO A 51 22.06 -3.04 0.49
CA PRO A 51 23.03 -3.69 -0.39
C PRO A 51 22.65 -3.68 -1.88
N ALA A 52 21.36 -3.46 -2.20
CA ALA A 52 20.88 -3.37 -3.59
C ALA A 52 21.31 -2.08 -4.32
N TYR A 53 21.88 -1.09 -3.60
CA TYR A 53 22.19 0.23 -4.14
C TYR A 53 23.67 0.58 -3.94
N GLY A 54 24.45 0.49 -5.02
CA GLY A 54 25.87 0.83 -5.04
C GLY A 54 26.14 2.31 -5.39
N THR A 55 25.17 2.98 -6.02
CA THR A 55 25.29 4.35 -6.49
C THR A 55 24.12 5.23 -6.10
N ARG A 56 24.39 6.55 -5.98
CA ARG A 56 23.35 7.55 -5.73
C ARG A 56 22.23 7.49 -6.78
N GLN A 57 22.57 7.32 -8.05
CA GLN A 57 21.57 7.26 -9.13
C GLN A 57 20.65 6.05 -9.03
N GLU A 58 21.15 4.89 -8.63
CA GLU A 58 20.32 3.68 -8.37
C GLU A 58 19.34 3.94 -7.23
N TRP A 59 19.82 4.52 -6.14
CA TRP A 59 18.99 4.88 -5.02
C TRP A 59 17.92 5.93 -5.39
N GLU A 60 18.29 7.00 -6.09
CA GLU A 60 17.34 8.06 -6.49
C GLU A 60 16.21 7.51 -7.36
N ARG A 61 16.50 6.60 -8.32
CA ARG A 61 15.46 5.90 -9.10
C ARG A 61 14.54 5.06 -8.21
N ARG A 62 15.09 4.40 -7.21
CA ARG A 62 14.28 3.65 -6.23
C ARG A 62 13.47 4.58 -5.36
N ALA A 63 14.06 5.63 -4.84
CA ALA A 63 13.43 6.61 -3.97
C ALA A 63 12.23 7.29 -4.65
N GLU A 64 12.35 7.64 -5.92
CA GLU A 64 11.24 8.20 -6.71
C GLU A 64 10.07 7.21 -6.80
N ARG A 65 10.33 5.95 -7.18
CA ARG A 65 9.29 4.90 -7.22
C ARG A 65 8.67 4.65 -5.85
N LEU A 66 9.47 4.64 -4.79
CA LEU A 66 8.97 4.40 -3.44
C LEU A 66 8.11 5.57 -2.93
N ARG A 67 8.45 6.83 -3.26
CA ARG A 67 7.57 7.97 -2.97
C ARG A 67 6.22 7.87 -3.67
N VAL A 68 6.20 7.46 -4.94
CA VAL A 68 4.94 7.21 -5.65
C VAL A 68 4.17 6.08 -4.96
N GLN A 69 4.84 4.99 -4.55
CA GLN A 69 4.22 3.90 -3.80
C GLN A 69 3.57 4.40 -2.51
N LEU A 70 4.25 5.23 -1.72
CA LEU A 70 3.69 5.80 -0.49
C LEU A 70 2.46 6.68 -0.76
N LEU A 71 2.52 7.50 -1.81
CA LEU A 71 1.38 8.35 -2.20
C LEU A 71 0.18 7.52 -2.67
N VAL A 72 0.41 6.52 -3.50
CA VAL A 72 -0.66 5.60 -3.96
C VAL A 72 -1.25 4.83 -2.79
N ALA A 73 -0.42 4.22 -1.95
CA ALA A 73 -0.86 3.43 -0.79
C ALA A 73 -1.74 4.24 0.17
N ASN A 74 -1.39 5.51 0.41
CA ASN A 74 -2.18 6.42 1.24
C ASN A 74 -3.40 7.04 0.51
N GLY A 75 -3.67 6.67 -0.74
CA GLY A 75 -4.75 7.25 -1.53
C GLY A 75 -4.52 8.71 -1.95
N LEU A 76 -3.27 9.19 -1.89
CA LEU A 76 -2.87 10.59 -2.13
C LEU A 76 -2.21 10.80 -3.51
N TRP A 77 -2.33 9.86 -4.42
CA TRP A 77 -1.85 9.99 -5.80
C TRP A 77 -3.02 10.00 -6.78
N PRO A 78 -3.19 11.05 -7.61
CA PRO A 78 -2.56 12.37 -7.45
C PRO A 78 -2.99 13.01 -6.12
N MET A 79 -2.18 13.98 -5.64
CA MET A 79 -2.46 14.67 -4.38
C MET A 79 -3.83 15.37 -4.44
N PRO A 80 -4.70 15.17 -3.43
CA PRO A 80 -5.99 15.85 -3.38
C PRO A 80 -5.85 17.39 -3.34
N PRO A 81 -6.83 18.14 -3.86
CA PRO A 81 -6.81 19.60 -3.79
C PRO A 81 -6.84 20.08 -2.32
N ARG A 82 -6.05 21.11 -2.05
CA ARG A 82 -6.02 21.74 -0.71
C ARG A 82 -7.19 22.69 -0.55
N THR A 83 -8.10 22.32 0.34
CA THR A 83 -9.21 23.20 0.75
C THR A 83 -8.74 24.24 1.79
N PRO A 84 -9.42 25.38 1.95
CA PRO A 84 -9.09 26.37 2.99
C PRO A 84 -9.14 25.77 4.41
N LEU A 85 -8.08 25.95 5.19
CA LEU A 85 -7.99 25.42 6.56
C LEU A 85 -8.96 26.09 7.55
N ARG A 86 -9.20 27.39 7.41
CA ARG A 86 -10.02 28.21 8.31
C ARG A 86 -9.68 27.98 9.80
N PRO A 87 -8.42 28.20 10.21
CA PRO A 87 -7.99 27.89 11.55
C PRO A 87 -8.65 28.83 12.58
N VAL A 88 -9.09 28.26 13.69
CA VAL A 88 -9.51 28.96 14.88
C VAL A 88 -8.42 28.78 15.93
N ILE A 89 -7.84 29.87 16.40
CA ILE A 89 -6.80 29.93 17.43
C ILE A 89 -7.33 30.76 18.57
N HIS A 90 -7.42 30.18 19.78
CA HIS A 90 -8.01 30.87 20.94
C HIS A 90 -7.46 30.31 22.27
N GLY A 91 -8.00 30.78 23.39
CA GLY A 91 -7.82 30.21 24.72
C GLY A 91 -6.36 30.17 25.16
N ARG A 92 -5.65 31.29 25.06
CA ARG A 92 -4.23 31.41 25.39
C ARG A 92 -3.96 31.16 26.87
N ILE A 93 -3.05 30.23 27.15
CA ILE A 93 -2.57 29.89 28.49
C ILE A 93 -1.12 30.38 28.62
N GLU A 94 -0.88 31.23 29.61
CA GLU A 94 0.44 31.81 29.88
C GLU A 94 1.33 30.84 30.68
N ARG A 95 2.59 30.72 30.27
CA ARG A 95 3.66 30.04 31.01
C ARG A 95 4.88 30.97 31.09
N ASP A 96 5.92 30.59 31.81
CA ASP A 96 7.12 31.41 32.01
C ASP A 96 7.77 31.86 30.67
N ALA A 97 8.18 30.92 29.84
CA ALA A 97 8.92 31.15 28.61
C ALA A 97 8.10 30.93 27.33
N TYR A 98 6.86 30.44 27.42
CA TYR A 98 6.02 30.12 26.27
C TYR A 98 4.55 30.32 26.59
N THR A 99 3.70 30.27 25.55
CA THR A 99 2.25 30.22 25.67
C THR A 99 1.70 28.95 25.05
N ILE A 100 0.49 28.55 25.44
CA ILE A 100 -0.23 27.43 24.79
C ILE A 100 -1.55 28.00 24.28
N GLU A 101 -1.88 27.77 23.03
CA GLU A 101 -3.13 28.16 22.41
C GLU A 101 -3.88 26.92 21.91
N LYS A 102 -5.19 26.98 21.93
CA LYS A 102 -6.12 25.97 21.45
C LYS A 102 -6.34 26.18 19.95
N VAL A 103 -6.26 25.12 19.17
CA VAL A 103 -6.37 25.23 17.71
C VAL A 103 -7.26 24.13 17.16
N PHE A 104 -8.17 24.49 16.26
CA PHE A 104 -8.79 23.55 15.34
C PHE A 104 -8.92 24.14 13.94
N PHE A 105 -8.88 23.29 12.93
CA PHE A 105 -9.02 23.69 11.53
C PHE A 105 -9.57 22.54 10.67
N ALA A 106 -10.18 22.88 9.54
CA ALA A 106 -10.68 21.89 8.58
C ALA A 106 -9.55 21.36 7.69
N SER A 107 -9.18 20.08 7.83
CA SER A 107 -8.25 19.40 6.92
C SER A 107 -8.93 19.00 5.60
N LEU A 108 -10.21 18.66 5.69
CA LEU A 108 -11.19 18.50 4.61
C LEU A 108 -12.44 19.27 5.00
N PRO A 109 -13.36 19.62 4.08
CA PRO A 109 -14.66 20.13 4.46
C PRO A 109 -15.32 19.19 5.47
N GLY A 110 -15.72 19.72 6.63
CA GLY A 110 -16.35 18.95 7.70
C GLY A 110 -15.47 17.91 8.43
N HIS A 111 -14.15 17.87 8.18
CA HIS A 111 -13.23 17.06 8.98
C HIS A 111 -12.16 17.93 9.63
N TYR A 112 -12.14 17.92 10.95
CA TYR A 112 -11.38 18.86 11.77
C TYR A 112 -10.18 18.19 12.45
N VAL A 113 -9.03 18.86 12.38
CA VAL A 113 -7.84 18.55 13.17
C VAL A 113 -7.82 19.50 14.36
N CYS A 114 -7.67 18.94 15.57
CA CYS A 114 -7.60 19.66 16.81
C CYS A 114 -6.18 19.55 17.39
N GLY A 115 -5.75 20.54 18.19
CA GLY A 115 -4.43 20.50 18.80
C GLY A 115 -4.12 21.68 19.68
N ASN A 116 -2.94 21.65 20.29
CA ASN A 116 -2.38 22.75 21.06
C ASN A 116 -1.14 23.32 20.39
N LEU A 117 -1.09 24.63 20.26
CA LEU A 117 0.00 25.39 19.70
C LEU A 117 0.83 26.01 20.82
N TYR A 118 2.08 25.57 20.96
CA TYR A 118 3.01 26.12 21.93
C TYR A 118 3.88 27.16 21.21
N ARG A 119 3.92 28.39 21.71
CA ARG A 119 4.69 29.49 21.13
C ARG A 119 5.73 30.00 22.11
N PRO A 120 7.00 30.18 21.74
CA PRO A 120 7.97 30.87 22.59
C PRO A 120 7.56 32.33 22.79
N LYS A 121 7.78 32.89 23.99
CA LYS A 121 7.49 34.33 24.25
C LYS A 121 8.51 35.26 23.62
N ALA A 122 9.78 34.84 23.58
CA ALA A 122 10.86 35.65 23.02
C ALA A 122 11.10 35.27 21.55
N ILE A 123 10.27 35.76 20.64
CA ILE A 123 10.44 35.58 19.20
C ILE A 123 11.22 36.76 18.62
N ARG A 124 12.35 36.50 17.98
CA ARG A 124 13.10 37.46 17.19
C ARG A 124 13.19 36.97 15.73
N GLY A 125 12.46 37.62 14.84
CA GLY A 125 12.34 37.18 13.45
C GLY A 125 11.56 35.87 13.31
N LYS A 126 11.91 35.05 12.32
CA LYS A 126 11.29 33.75 12.11
C LYS A 126 11.99 32.66 12.93
N VAL A 127 11.20 31.75 13.49
CA VAL A 127 11.67 30.65 14.35
C VAL A 127 11.27 29.29 13.78
N PRO A 128 11.98 28.21 14.15
CA PRO A 128 11.64 26.88 13.68
C PRO A 128 10.21 26.45 14.06
N GLY A 129 9.59 25.65 13.17
CA GLY A 129 8.32 25.00 13.42
C GLY A 129 8.50 23.50 13.67
N VAL A 130 7.77 22.94 14.65
CA VAL A 130 7.82 21.53 14.99
C VAL A 130 6.42 20.92 15.03
N LEU A 131 6.20 19.85 14.27
CA LEU A 131 5.00 19.03 14.37
C LEU A 131 5.23 17.88 15.37
N CYS A 132 4.26 17.66 16.23
CA CYS A 132 4.30 16.62 17.25
C CYS A 132 3.08 15.70 17.18
N PRO A 133 3.01 14.74 16.21
CA PRO A 133 2.01 13.68 16.25
C PRO A 133 2.21 12.77 17.48
N HIS A 134 1.10 12.20 17.99
CA HIS A 134 1.16 11.25 19.09
C HIS A 134 0.84 9.81 18.65
N GLY A 135 1.23 8.82 19.45
CA GLY A 135 0.90 7.42 19.26
C GLY A 135 -0.42 7.00 19.93
N HIS A 136 -0.57 5.69 20.18
CA HIS A 136 -1.77 5.11 20.80
C HIS A 136 -1.78 5.28 22.33
N TRP A 137 -1.59 6.50 22.78
CA TRP A 137 -1.65 6.82 24.20
C TRP A 137 -3.11 6.96 24.66
N PRO A 138 -3.49 6.46 25.84
CA PRO A 138 -4.81 6.74 26.38
C PRO A 138 -5.10 8.24 26.36
N ASN A 139 -6.28 8.62 25.90
CA ASN A 139 -6.70 10.03 25.67
C ASN A 139 -5.80 10.85 24.72
N GLY A 140 -4.94 10.20 23.88
CA GLY A 140 -4.13 10.90 22.89
C GLY A 140 -3.22 11.97 23.49
N ARG A 141 -3.30 13.23 23.01
CA ARG A 141 -2.47 14.33 23.54
C ARG A 141 -2.76 14.72 24.98
N PHE A 142 -3.88 14.27 25.55
CA PHE A 142 -4.24 14.43 26.97
C PHE A 142 -3.67 13.32 27.86
N PHE A 143 -2.76 12.51 27.36
CA PHE A 143 -2.18 11.41 28.10
C PHE A 143 -1.55 11.85 29.42
N GLU A 144 -1.96 11.16 30.49
CA GLU A 144 -1.46 11.33 31.85
C GLU A 144 -1.22 9.95 32.46
N ARG A 145 -0.05 9.73 33.03
CA ARG A 145 0.20 8.56 33.88
C ARG A 145 -0.24 8.81 35.31
N SER A 146 -0.63 7.75 35.99
CA SER A 146 -0.80 7.80 37.44
C SER A 146 0.54 8.13 38.12
N GLU A 147 0.48 8.68 39.34
CA GLU A 147 1.69 8.99 40.11
C GLU A 147 2.53 7.72 40.37
N ALA A 148 1.88 6.60 40.67
CA ALA A 148 2.55 5.33 40.91
C ALA A 148 3.32 4.80 39.67
N GLU A 149 2.76 4.94 38.48
CA GLU A 149 3.43 4.60 37.22
C GLU A 149 4.58 5.59 36.93
N ALA A 150 4.37 6.88 37.17
CA ALA A 150 5.40 7.88 37.03
C ALA A 150 6.62 7.65 37.92
N GLN A 151 6.39 7.26 39.19
CA GLN A 151 7.47 6.89 40.13
C GLN A 151 8.25 5.67 39.64
N LYS A 152 7.60 4.69 39.01
CA LYS A 152 8.32 3.53 38.40
C LYS A 152 9.24 3.98 37.27
N GLU A 153 8.79 4.87 36.42
CA GLU A 153 9.59 5.44 35.30
C GLU A 153 10.84 6.20 35.87
N ILE A 154 10.66 6.95 36.97
CA ILE A 154 11.76 7.66 37.63
C ILE A 154 12.72 6.66 38.26
N ALA A 155 12.21 5.66 38.98
CA ALA A 155 13.03 4.64 39.60
C ALA A 155 13.83 3.82 38.58
N ALA A 156 13.29 3.59 37.40
CA ALA A 156 13.96 2.95 36.26
C ALA A 156 15.00 3.85 35.58
N GLY A 157 15.05 5.14 35.92
CA GLY A 157 15.93 6.12 35.24
C GLY A 157 15.44 6.61 33.87
N ALA A 158 14.23 6.25 33.50
CA ALA A 158 13.61 6.68 32.24
C ALA A 158 13.17 8.15 32.26
N GLU A 159 12.77 8.62 33.43
CA GLU A 159 12.33 10.00 33.70
C GLU A 159 13.07 10.56 34.94
N LYS A 160 13.11 11.89 35.08
CA LYS A 160 13.79 12.55 36.19
C LYS A 160 12.88 13.39 37.07
N THR A 161 11.72 13.79 36.54
CA THR A 161 10.77 14.63 37.28
C THR A 161 9.39 13.97 37.27
N LEU A 162 8.59 14.22 38.30
CA LEU A 162 7.23 13.67 38.37
C LEU A 162 6.34 14.21 37.25
N GLU A 163 6.46 15.49 36.94
CA GLU A 163 5.70 16.16 35.89
C GLU A 163 6.05 15.60 34.52
N GLY A 164 7.35 15.40 34.23
CA GLY A 164 7.82 14.81 32.97
C GLY A 164 7.36 13.37 32.80
N ALA A 165 7.38 12.59 33.89
CA ALA A 165 6.95 11.20 33.91
C ALA A 165 5.41 11.08 33.74
N ARG A 166 4.63 11.94 34.40
CA ARG A 166 3.16 11.95 34.29
C ARG A 166 2.67 12.47 32.95
N TYR A 167 3.30 13.52 32.40
CA TYR A 167 2.85 14.24 31.21
C TYR A 167 3.93 14.30 30.11
N PRO A 168 4.46 13.17 29.64
CA PRO A 168 5.61 13.16 28.73
C PRO A 168 5.37 13.86 27.40
N LEU A 169 4.12 13.89 26.90
CA LEU A 169 3.76 14.57 25.67
C LEU A 169 3.75 16.09 25.83
N GLN A 170 3.31 16.60 26.97
CA GLN A 170 3.39 18.04 27.30
C GLN A 170 4.84 18.46 27.56
N ALA A 171 5.63 17.63 28.29
CA ALA A 171 7.04 17.89 28.58
C ALA A 171 7.83 18.15 27.29
N ARG A 172 7.63 17.29 26.28
CA ARG A 172 8.24 17.42 24.95
C ARG A 172 7.92 18.77 24.32
N CYS A 173 6.65 19.15 24.27
CA CYS A 173 6.20 20.36 23.62
C CYS A 173 6.65 21.62 24.38
N ALA A 174 6.57 21.60 25.72
CA ALA A 174 7.02 22.68 26.57
C ALA A 174 8.53 22.97 26.43
N MET A 175 9.35 21.90 26.41
CA MET A 175 10.79 22.07 26.23
C MET A 175 11.15 22.60 24.83
N LEU A 176 10.55 22.08 23.77
CA LEU A 176 10.78 22.57 22.40
C LEU A 176 10.37 24.06 22.25
N ALA A 177 9.25 24.46 22.88
CA ALA A 177 8.84 25.87 22.89
C ALA A 177 9.83 26.75 23.66
N ARG A 178 10.37 26.28 24.81
CA ARG A 178 11.45 26.96 25.52
C ARG A 178 12.72 27.08 24.71
N MET A 179 12.99 26.06 23.88
CA MET A 179 14.13 26.10 22.95
C MET A 179 13.95 27.08 21.78
N GLY A 180 12.79 27.74 21.70
CA GLY A 180 12.51 28.75 20.67
C GLY A 180 11.75 28.25 19.47
N CYS A 181 11.14 27.08 19.52
CA CYS A 181 10.33 26.53 18.43
C CYS A 181 8.84 26.85 18.60
N VAL A 182 8.15 27.14 17.51
CA VAL A 182 6.67 27.05 17.46
C VAL A 182 6.30 25.58 17.28
N VAL A 183 5.53 25.01 18.23
CA VAL A 183 5.24 23.58 18.28
C VAL A 183 3.75 23.33 18.14
N PHE A 184 3.35 22.52 17.20
CA PHE A 184 1.96 22.10 17.06
C PHE A 184 1.79 20.61 17.41
N HIS A 185 1.16 20.37 18.55
CA HIS A 185 0.80 19.05 19.03
C HIS A 185 -0.67 18.78 18.70
N TYR A 186 -0.90 17.98 17.66
CA TYR A 186 -2.25 17.74 17.12
C TYR A 186 -2.72 16.31 17.36
N ASP A 187 -4.05 16.17 17.39
CA ASP A 187 -4.70 14.89 17.60
C ASP A 187 -4.60 13.98 16.40
N MET A 188 -4.32 12.70 16.67
CA MET A 188 -4.56 11.63 15.70
C MET A 188 -6.07 11.37 15.59
N VAL A 189 -6.51 10.86 14.43
CA VAL A 189 -7.92 10.59 14.15
C VAL A 189 -8.53 9.68 15.23
N GLY A 190 -9.64 10.10 15.80
CA GLY A 190 -10.36 9.34 16.82
C GLY A 190 -9.82 9.47 18.25
N TYR A 191 -8.92 10.44 18.50
CA TYR A 191 -8.37 10.70 19.84
C TYR A 191 -8.67 12.12 20.31
N ALA A 192 -8.63 12.29 21.63
CA ALA A 192 -8.77 13.58 22.34
C ALA A 192 -9.95 14.41 21.80
N ASP A 193 -9.70 15.65 21.33
CA ASP A 193 -10.77 16.53 20.80
C ASP A 193 -11.17 16.20 19.35
N SER A 194 -10.40 15.39 18.61
CA SER A 194 -10.75 15.00 17.23
C SER A 194 -11.89 13.98 17.16
N TYR A 195 -12.41 13.53 18.30
CA TYR A 195 -13.56 12.64 18.40
C TYR A 195 -14.38 12.94 19.65
N ALA A 196 -15.69 12.80 19.54
CA ALA A 196 -16.59 12.78 20.70
C ALA A 196 -17.83 11.93 20.41
N ARG A 197 -18.39 11.33 21.44
CA ARG A 197 -19.73 10.74 21.42
C ARG A 197 -20.72 11.74 22.01
N ILE A 198 -21.64 12.25 21.19
CA ILE A 198 -22.64 13.22 21.61
C ILE A 198 -24.01 12.54 21.51
N GLY A 199 -24.57 12.17 22.66
CA GLY A 199 -25.76 11.32 22.69
C GLY A 199 -25.49 9.99 21.97
N ASN A 200 -26.27 9.71 20.92
CA ASN A 200 -26.13 8.49 20.11
C ASN A 200 -25.35 8.69 18.81
N GLN A 201 -24.74 9.87 18.61
CA GLN A 201 -24.02 10.19 17.37
C GLN A 201 -22.54 10.41 17.63
N ASP A 202 -21.73 9.96 16.69
CA ASP A 202 -20.30 10.25 16.67
C ASP A 202 -20.07 11.62 16.04
N TRP A 203 -19.37 12.48 16.76
CA TRP A 203 -18.81 13.69 16.21
C TRP A 203 -17.43 13.34 15.63
N GLN A 204 -17.33 13.33 14.31
CA GLN A 204 -16.22 12.82 13.52
C GLN A 204 -16.02 11.30 13.64
N ILE A 205 -14.85 10.81 13.29
CA ILE A 205 -14.55 9.40 13.03
C ILE A 205 -13.91 8.77 14.27
N PRO A 206 -14.53 7.74 14.86
CA PRO A 206 -13.90 7.01 15.95
C PRO A 206 -12.62 6.31 15.50
N HIS A 207 -11.68 6.12 16.42
CA HIS A 207 -10.46 5.39 16.12
C HIS A 207 -10.76 3.98 15.55
N ARG A 208 -10.10 3.64 14.44
CA ARG A 208 -10.23 2.35 13.71
C ARG A 208 -11.56 2.11 13.00
N ALA A 209 -12.42 3.10 12.84
CA ALA A 209 -13.72 2.92 12.19
C ALA A 209 -13.76 3.41 10.74
N GLY A 210 -14.61 2.79 9.91
CA GLY A 210 -15.13 3.34 8.66
C GLY A 210 -14.33 3.09 7.38
N PHE A 211 -13.21 2.32 7.41
CA PHE A 211 -12.33 2.14 6.24
C PHE A 211 -11.84 0.70 6.05
N ALA A 212 -12.64 -0.30 6.42
CA ALA A 212 -12.19 -1.70 6.40
C ALA A 212 -12.94 -2.60 5.40
N ASP A 213 -13.81 -2.04 4.56
CA ASP A 213 -14.61 -2.79 3.58
C ASP A 213 -13.98 -2.80 2.18
N ALA A 214 -14.51 -3.66 1.30
CA ALA A 214 -14.01 -3.81 -0.07
C ALA A 214 -14.10 -2.53 -0.90
N GLU A 215 -15.11 -1.70 -0.70
CA GLU A 215 -15.24 -0.44 -1.41
C GLU A 215 -14.16 0.55 -1.01
N ALA A 216 -13.82 0.64 0.28
CA ALA A 216 -12.73 1.46 0.77
C ALA A 216 -11.38 1.01 0.17
N GLU A 217 -11.12 -0.30 0.14
CA GLU A 217 -9.92 -0.86 -0.47
C GLU A 217 -9.84 -0.57 -1.97
N LEU A 218 -10.92 -0.80 -2.73
CA LEU A 218 -10.96 -0.52 -4.17
C LEU A 218 -10.73 0.97 -4.50
N ARG A 219 -10.88 1.86 -3.52
CA ARG A 219 -10.69 3.32 -3.67
C ARG A 219 -9.45 3.85 -2.96
N LEU A 220 -8.63 2.99 -2.33
CA LEU A 220 -7.49 3.36 -1.48
C LEU A 220 -7.89 4.39 -0.40
N GLN A 221 -9.07 4.20 0.18
CA GLN A 221 -9.56 4.97 1.30
C GLN A 221 -9.20 4.23 2.57
N SER A 222 -8.24 4.74 3.32
CA SER A 222 -7.74 4.10 4.53
C SER A 222 -7.67 5.07 5.70
N PHE A 223 -7.75 4.52 6.90
CA PHE A 223 -7.57 5.28 8.12
C PHE A 223 -6.18 5.92 8.19
N MET A 224 -5.14 5.17 7.76
CA MET A 224 -3.78 5.70 7.64
C MET A 224 -3.69 6.84 6.63
N GLY A 225 -4.35 6.71 5.47
CA GLY A 225 -4.38 7.76 4.45
C GLY A 225 -5.00 9.07 4.97
N LEU A 226 -6.12 8.99 5.71
CA LEU A 226 -6.74 10.16 6.35
C LEU A 226 -5.81 10.80 7.37
N GLN A 227 -5.17 10.00 8.21
CA GLN A 227 -4.25 10.50 9.22
C GLN A 227 -3.01 11.16 8.60
N THR A 228 -2.47 10.57 7.53
CA THR A 228 -1.35 11.14 6.77
C THR A 228 -1.76 12.47 6.09
N TRP A 229 -2.97 12.52 5.53
CA TRP A 229 -3.52 13.79 5.02
C TRP A 229 -3.61 14.85 6.11
N ASN A 230 -4.13 14.50 7.28
CA ASN A 230 -4.19 15.42 8.42
C ASN A 230 -2.80 15.92 8.83
N SER A 231 -1.77 15.07 8.77
CA SER A 231 -0.38 15.47 9.05
C SER A 231 0.15 16.47 8.00
N ILE A 232 -0.17 16.28 6.71
CA ILE A 232 0.17 17.24 5.64
C ILE A 232 -0.55 18.57 5.87
N ARG A 233 -1.82 18.54 6.25
CA ARG A 233 -2.61 19.75 6.53
C ARG A 233 -2.18 20.47 7.82
N ALA A 234 -1.72 19.72 8.82
CA ALA A 234 -1.08 20.28 10.01
C ALA A 234 0.24 20.99 9.67
N LEU A 235 1.01 20.45 8.71
CA LEU A 235 2.18 21.14 8.17
C LEU A 235 1.80 22.42 7.42
N ASP A 236 0.73 22.38 6.60
CA ASP A 236 0.22 23.58 5.93
C ASP A 236 -0.22 24.64 6.95
N PHE A 237 -0.89 24.24 8.04
CA PHE A 237 -1.26 25.14 9.13
C PHE A 237 -0.02 25.77 9.80
N LEU A 238 0.95 24.95 10.17
CA LEU A 238 2.18 25.45 10.83
C LEU A 238 2.92 26.45 9.93
N LEU A 239 3.00 26.16 8.63
CA LEU A 239 3.64 27.05 7.64
C LEU A 239 2.84 28.33 7.35
N SER A 240 1.55 28.38 7.68
CA SER A 240 0.74 29.59 7.54
C SER A 240 0.98 30.63 8.63
N LEU A 241 1.65 30.24 9.72
CA LEU A 241 1.96 31.14 10.83
C LEU A 241 3.13 32.09 10.44
N PRO A 242 2.96 33.41 10.58
CA PRO A 242 3.92 34.39 10.05
C PRO A 242 5.29 34.32 10.71
N GLU A 243 5.36 33.87 11.95
CA GLU A 243 6.59 33.72 12.71
C GLU A 243 7.36 32.42 12.41
N VAL A 244 6.79 31.48 11.63
CA VAL A 244 7.44 30.20 11.35
C VAL A 244 8.40 30.31 10.15
N ASP A 245 9.60 29.77 10.32
CA ASP A 245 10.61 29.65 9.29
C ASP A 245 10.38 28.36 8.47
N ALA A 246 9.99 28.51 7.22
CA ALA A 246 9.71 27.38 6.32
C ALA A 246 10.95 26.50 6.03
N ASP A 247 12.14 27.02 6.21
CA ASP A 247 13.38 26.26 6.01
C ASP A 247 13.87 25.53 7.26
N ARG A 248 13.18 25.72 8.41
CA ARG A 248 13.52 25.10 9.68
C ARG A 248 12.30 24.37 10.28
N ILE A 249 11.73 23.42 9.52
CA ILE A 249 10.60 22.60 9.95
C ILE A 249 11.08 21.22 10.40
N ALA A 250 10.63 20.78 11.57
CA ALA A 250 10.88 19.46 12.08
C ALA A 250 9.58 18.70 12.42
N VAL A 251 9.69 17.38 12.52
CA VAL A 251 8.62 16.51 12.98
C VAL A 251 9.16 15.46 13.93
N THR A 252 8.41 15.18 15.02
CA THR A 252 8.76 14.14 15.98
C THR A 252 7.54 13.57 16.67
N GLY A 253 7.50 12.24 16.77
CA GLY A 253 6.48 11.49 17.48
C GLY A 253 6.95 10.08 17.79
N SER A 254 6.24 9.37 18.66
CA SER A 254 6.56 8.00 19.04
C SER A 254 5.43 7.06 18.67
N SER A 255 5.74 5.76 18.48
CA SER A 255 4.74 4.74 18.15
C SER A 255 3.98 5.12 16.86
N GLY A 256 2.64 5.13 16.84
CA GLY A 256 1.86 5.64 15.72
C GLY A 256 2.22 7.06 15.31
N GLY A 257 2.61 7.94 16.26
CA GLY A 257 3.18 9.25 15.96
C GLY A 257 4.56 9.16 15.31
N GLY A 258 5.35 8.13 15.62
CA GLY A 258 6.60 7.80 14.94
C GLY A 258 6.35 7.39 13.48
N THR A 259 5.29 6.62 13.22
CA THR A 259 4.84 6.27 11.87
C THR A 259 4.53 7.54 11.07
N GLN A 260 3.71 8.45 11.62
CA GLN A 260 3.41 9.70 10.93
C GLN A 260 4.66 10.58 10.74
N THR A 261 5.62 10.50 11.66
CA THR A 261 6.89 11.25 11.57
C THR A 261 7.71 10.84 10.36
N PHE A 262 8.06 9.56 10.20
CA PHE A 262 8.89 9.15 9.08
C PHE A 262 8.13 9.12 7.75
N ILE A 263 6.84 8.79 7.75
CA ILE A 263 6.00 8.80 6.53
C ILE A 263 5.85 10.25 6.00
N LEU A 264 5.50 11.20 6.86
CA LEU A 264 5.40 12.62 6.46
C LEU A 264 6.74 13.14 5.93
N ALA A 265 7.84 12.86 6.65
CA ALA A 265 9.17 13.29 6.23
C ALA A 265 9.61 12.64 4.90
N ALA A 266 9.23 11.38 4.64
CA ALA A 266 9.52 10.70 3.38
C ALA A 266 8.75 11.28 2.18
N MET A 267 7.51 11.72 2.41
CA MET A 267 6.60 12.20 1.36
C MET A 267 6.68 13.71 1.12
N ASP A 268 6.97 14.51 2.16
CA ASP A 268 6.93 15.97 2.08
C ASP A 268 8.32 16.59 2.33
N PRO A 269 8.96 17.15 1.30
CA PRO A 269 10.31 17.72 1.42
C PRO A 269 10.36 19.01 2.26
N ARG A 270 9.23 19.61 2.61
CA ARG A 270 9.15 20.77 3.50
C ARG A 270 9.57 20.43 4.94
N VAL A 271 9.45 19.15 5.34
CA VAL A 271 10.04 18.66 6.59
C VAL A 271 11.55 18.59 6.43
N ARG A 272 12.29 19.41 7.17
CA ARG A 272 13.74 19.52 7.07
C ARG A 272 14.50 18.60 8.03
N VAL A 273 13.92 18.32 9.21
CA VAL A 273 14.50 17.47 10.23
C VAL A 273 13.47 16.49 10.75
N SER A 274 13.84 15.22 10.92
CA SER A 274 12.94 14.15 11.35
C SER A 274 13.50 13.43 12.58
N PHE A 275 12.59 13.11 13.55
CA PHE A 275 12.95 12.28 14.69
C PHE A 275 11.81 11.32 15.06
N PRO A 276 11.63 10.19 14.35
CA PRO A 276 10.70 9.14 14.74
C PRO A 276 11.24 8.37 15.94
N ALA A 277 10.49 8.29 17.04
CA ALA A 277 10.86 7.54 18.21
C ALA A 277 10.10 6.19 18.27
N VAL A 278 10.80 5.12 18.61
CA VAL A 278 10.31 3.76 18.90
C VAL A 278 9.30 3.23 17.87
N MET A 279 9.63 3.36 16.58
CA MET A 279 8.75 2.87 15.51
C MET A 279 9.48 2.34 14.27
N VAL A 280 10.57 2.98 13.84
CA VAL A 280 11.34 2.48 12.70
C VAL A 280 12.10 1.23 13.11
N SER A 281 11.90 0.13 12.37
CA SER A 281 12.41 -1.19 12.75
C SER A 281 12.62 -2.08 11.54
N MET A 282 13.53 -3.05 11.70
CA MET A 282 13.69 -4.19 10.80
C MET A 282 12.88 -5.42 11.24
N ASN A 283 12.00 -5.30 12.23
CA ASN A 283 11.12 -6.37 12.69
C ASN A 283 9.66 -6.02 12.43
N MET A 284 8.89 -5.67 13.43
CA MET A 284 7.49 -5.29 13.29
C MET A 284 7.33 -3.97 12.53
N GLN A 285 6.46 -3.93 11.51
CA GLN A 285 6.32 -2.80 10.61
C GLN A 285 5.14 -1.87 10.92
N GLY A 286 4.15 -2.32 11.68
CA GLY A 286 2.98 -1.54 12.08
C GLY A 286 1.88 -2.43 12.65
N GLY A 287 1.45 -2.18 13.89
CA GLY A 287 0.49 -3.03 14.61
C GLY A 287 -0.97 -2.57 14.50
N CYS A 288 -1.24 -1.37 14.01
CA CYS A 288 -2.57 -0.78 13.93
C CYS A 288 -3.00 -0.47 12.50
N ILE A 289 -4.30 -0.38 12.26
CA ILE A 289 -4.85 0.05 10.96
C ILE A 289 -4.46 1.49 10.60
N CYS A 290 -4.13 2.33 11.61
CA CYS A 290 -3.62 3.69 11.39
C CYS A 290 -2.13 3.73 11.00
N GLU A 291 -1.48 2.58 10.92
CA GLU A 291 -0.08 2.39 10.56
C GLU A 291 0.08 1.51 9.31
N ASN A 292 -1.04 1.00 8.79
CA ASN A 292 -1.08 0.08 7.66
C ASN A 292 -2.12 0.51 6.62
N CYS A 293 -1.81 0.27 5.36
CA CYS A 293 -2.73 0.34 4.24
C CYS A 293 -2.21 -0.56 3.12
N SER A 294 -3.08 -0.89 2.17
CA SER A 294 -2.72 -1.71 1.01
C SER A 294 -1.57 -1.07 0.23
N HIS A 295 -0.66 -1.89 -0.30
CA HIS A 295 0.54 -1.51 -1.07
C HIS A 295 1.67 -0.84 -0.30
N LEU A 296 1.48 -0.49 0.98
CA LEU A 296 2.43 0.37 1.70
C LEU A 296 3.84 -0.23 1.78
N ARG A 297 3.95 -1.54 2.03
CA ARG A 297 5.23 -2.22 2.28
C ARG A 297 5.51 -3.40 1.35
N VAL A 298 4.78 -3.52 0.25
CA VAL A 298 5.11 -4.57 -0.73
C VAL A 298 6.49 -4.29 -1.32
N GLY A 299 7.44 -5.19 -1.11
CA GLY A 299 8.83 -5.06 -1.55
C GLY A 299 9.62 -3.93 -0.90
N THR A 300 9.22 -3.50 0.31
CA THR A 300 9.92 -2.48 1.11
C THR A 300 9.66 -2.69 2.61
N ASN A 301 10.28 -1.86 3.45
CA ASN A 301 10.11 -1.86 4.90
C ASN A 301 10.25 -0.44 5.49
N ASN A 302 9.98 -0.28 6.79
CA ASN A 302 10.02 1.02 7.44
C ASN A 302 11.41 1.69 7.41
N VAL A 303 12.49 0.92 7.40
CA VAL A 303 13.85 1.46 7.36
C VAL A 303 14.15 2.00 5.96
N GLU A 304 13.76 1.31 4.89
CA GLU A 304 13.88 1.81 3.51
C GLU A 304 13.00 3.05 3.30
N ILE A 305 11.80 3.07 3.85
CA ILE A 305 10.93 4.26 3.81
C ILE A 305 11.59 5.44 4.54
N ALA A 306 12.16 5.21 5.74
CA ALA A 306 12.89 6.23 6.47
C ALA A 306 14.11 6.74 5.69
N ALA A 307 14.78 5.89 4.90
CA ALA A 307 15.90 6.29 4.05
C ALA A 307 15.52 7.33 2.97
N LEU A 308 14.23 7.49 2.62
CA LEU A 308 13.76 8.53 1.70
C LEU A 308 13.99 9.95 2.22
N VAL A 309 14.26 10.11 3.51
CA VAL A 309 14.59 11.40 4.12
C VAL A 309 15.99 11.87 3.68
N ALA A 310 16.90 10.97 3.33
CA ALA A 310 18.26 11.31 2.89
C ALA A 310 18.27 12.35 1.75
N PRO A 311 19.20 13.33 1.79
CA PRO A 311 20.25 13.56 2.79
C PRO A 311 19.84 14.49 3.97
N ARG A 312 18.53 14.74 4.18
CA ARG A 312 18.05 15.61 5.27
C ARG A 312 18.33 14.97 6.64
N PRO A 313 18.64 15.77 7.69
CA PRO A 313 18.94 15.24 9.01
C PRO A 313 17.81 14.40 9.59
N GLN A 314 18.12 13.17 10.00
CA GLN A 314 17.19 12.25 10.65
C GLN A 314 17.88 11.48 11.78
N ALA A 315 17.27 11.46 12.97
CA ALA A 315 17.66 10.53 14.01
C ALA A 315 16.45 9.83 14.60
N MET A 316 16.67 8.72 15.29
CA MET A 316 15.61 7.89 15.83
C MET A 316 16.03 7.14 17.08
N THR A 317 15.06 6.69 17.87
CA THR A 317 15.32 5.84 19.03
C THR A 317 14.62 4.50 18.91
N GLY A 318 15.25 3.47 19.45
CA GLY A 318 14.66 2.16 19.73
C GLY A 318 14.44 1.95 21.23
N ALA A 319 13.56 1.03 21.57
CA ALA A 319 13.19 0.62 22.91
C ALA A 319 13.35 -0.89 23.08
N ASP A 320 13.05 -1.40 24.28
CA ASP A 320 13.04 -2.83 24.57
C ASP A 320 11.76 -3.50 24.04
N ASP A 321 11.59 -3.42 22.72
CA ASP A 321 10.48 -3.92 21.94
C ASP A 321 10.97 -4.35 20.54
N TRP A 322 10.11 -4.30 19.53
CA TRP A 322 10.43 -4.60 18.13
C TRP A 322 11.44 -3.62 17.50
N THR A 323 11.73 -2.50 18.12
CA THR A 323 12.70 -1.51 17.64
C THR A 323 14.11 -1.69 18.22
N ARG A 324 14.33 -2.74 18.99
CA ARG A 324 15.60 -3.04 19.70
C ARG A 324 16.82 -3.04 18.79
N ASP A 325 16.69 -3.54 17.59
CA ASP A 325 17.79 -3.72 16.63
C ASP A 325 18.01 -2.52 15.69
N ILE A 326 17.32 -1.39 15.91
CA ILE A 326 17.44 -0.22 15.01
C ILE A 326 18.89 0.31 14.93
N GLU A 327 19.63 0.28 16.05
CA GLU A 327 21.02 0.73 16.12
C GLU A 327 21.98 -0.23 15.39
N THR A 328 21.75 -1.54 15.54
CA THR A 328 22.68 -2.58 15.06
C THR A 328 22.35 -3.10 13.67
N ARG A 329 21.08 -3.03 13.22
CA ARG A 329 20.65 -3.54 11.92
C ARG A 329 20.08 -2.44 11.01
N GLY A 330 19.24 -1.55 11.51
CA GLY A 330 18.60 -0.50 10.70
C GLY A 330 19.56 0.64 10.37
N LEU A 331 20.28 1.18 11.36
CA LEU A 331 21.20 2.30 11.18
C LEU A 331 22.33 2.02 10.16
N PRO A 332 22.96 0.84 10.12
CA PRO A 332 23.96 0.54 9.08
C PRO A 332 23.40 0.68 7.67
N GLN A 333 22.17 0.27 7.41
CA GLN A 333 21.53 0.40 6.12
C GLN A 333 21.22 1.87 5.80
N LEU A 334 20.68 2.63 6.75
CA LEU A 334 20.46 4.06 6.60
C LEU A 334 21.78 4.80 6.28
N LYS A 335 22.84 4.51 7.03
CA LYS A 335 24.17 5.11 6.81
C LYS A 335 24.73 4.78 5.43
N GLN A 336 24.52 3.58 4.91
CA GLN A 336 24.91 3.23 3.55
C GLN A 336 24.24 4.15 2.52
N ILE A 337 22.93 4.41 2.66
CA ILE A 337 22.21 5.32 1.77
C ILE A 337 22.69 6.77 1.93
N TYR A 338 22.85 7.25 3.17
CA TYR A 338 23.34 8.61 3.42
C TYR A 338 24.78 8.83 2.91
N ARG A 339 25.62 7.80 2.96
CA ARG A 339 26.97 7.82 2.37
C ARG A 339 26.97 8.08 0.87
N LEU A 340 25.94 7.62 0.13
CA LEU A 340 25.80 7.93 -1.30
C LEU A 340 25.66 9.44 -1.59
N TYR A 341 25.29 10.21 -0.56
CA TYR A 341 25.18 11.67 -0.61
C TYR A 341 26.35 12.39 0.06
N GLY A 342 27.33 11.67 0.65
CA GLY A 342 28.38 12.25 1.48
C GLY A 342 27.86 12.87 2.78
N ALA A 343 26.78 12.32 3.35
CA ALA A 343 26.02 12.90 4.46
C ALA A 343 25.78 11.88 5.59
N GLU A 344 26.69 10.94 5.80
CA GLU A 344 26.54 9.83 6.76
C GLU A 344 26.32 10.32 8.21
N GLU A 345 26.87 11.49 8.56
CA GLU A 345 26.71 12.14 9.86
C GLU A 345 25.30 12.72 10.08
N LEU A 346 24.50 12.87 9.02
CA LEU A 346 23.15 13.40 9.08
C LEU A 346 22.08 12.32 9.39
N VAL A 347 22.50 11.10 9.71
CA VAL A 347 21.61 10.04 10.20
C VAL A 347 22.17 9.39 11.47
N ASN A 348 21.29 9.17 12.45
CA ASN A 348 21.65 8.50 13.70
C ASN A 348 20.49 7.67 14.24
N ALA A 349 20.80 6.62 15.01
CA ALA A 349 19.84 5.84 15.76
C ALA A 349 20.46 5.40 17.08
N LYS A 350 19.65 5.30 18.13
CA LYS A 350 20.11 4.80 19.44
C LYS A 350 19.05 3.91 20.07
N TYR A 351 19.45 2.74 20.51
CA TYR A 351 18.65 1.89 21.35
C TYR A 351 18.82 2.30 22.81
N PHE A 352 17.71 2.40 23.53
CA PHE A 352 17.66 2.58 24.97
C PHE A 352 16.87 1.45 25.63
N PRO A 353 17.40 0.77 26.67
CA PRO A 353 16.80 -0.41 27.27
C PRO A 353 15.63 -0.05 28.21
N PHE A 354 14.61 0.57 27.69
CA PHE A 354 13.36 0.89 28.37
C PHE A 354 12.17 0.30 27.61
N PRO A 355 11.05 -0.01 28.27
CA PRO A 355 9.81 -0.37 27.59
C PRO A 355 9.38 0.66 26.56
N HIS A 356 8.44 0.32 25.69
CA HIS A 356 7.90 1.18 24.65
C HIS A 356 7.41 2.54 25.17
N ASN A 357 8.06 3.63 24.79
CA ASN A 357 7.79 4.96 25.35
C ASN A 357 8.35 6.09 24.49
N TYR A 358 8.19 7.34 24.96
CA TYR A 358 8.98 8.50 24.57
C TYR A 358 9.44 9.23 25.83
N ASN A 359 10.28 8.55 26.61
CA ASN A 359 10.77 9.01 27.91
C ASN A 359 11.79 10.15 27.76
N GLN A 360 12.21 10.73 28.92
CA GLN A 360 13.12 11.85 28.94
C GLN A 360 14.47 11.53 28.28
N VAL A 361 14.99 10.30 28.41
CA VAL A 361 16.25 9.88 27.79
C VAL A 361 16.17 10.03 26.26
N SER A 362 15.11 9.52 25.66
CA SER A 362 14.82 9.64 24.21
C SER A 362 14.53 11.08 23.80
N ARG A 363 13.79 11.83 24.64
CA ARG A 363 13.49 13.25 24.38
C ARG A 363 14.75 14.12 24.41
N GLU A 364 15.67 13.88 25.35
CA GLU A 364 16.95 14.62 25.41
C GLU A 364 17.84 14.37 24.18
N MET A 365 17.83 13.17 23.61
CA MET A 365 18.49 12.89 22.32
C MET A 365 17.83 13.70 21.17
N MET A 366 16.51 13.74 21.13
CA MET A 366 15.77 14.52 20.14
C MET A 366 16.07 16.03 20.28
N TYR A 367 16.06 16.58 21.51
CA TYR A 367 16.39 18.00 21.72
C TYR A 367 17.79 18.36 21.24
N GLN A 368 18.79 17.50 21.48
CA GLN A 368 20.16 17.73 20.98
C GLN A 368 20.18 17.68 19.46
N TRP A 369 19.46 16.72 18.84
CA TRP A 369 19.38 16.62 17.38
C TRP A 369 18.75 17.88 16.78
N PHE A 370 17.65 18.35 17.33
CA PHE A 370 16.96 19.56 16.87
C PHE A 370 17.77 20.82 17.17
N ASN A 371 18.48 20.89 18.31
CA ASN A 371 19.37 22.00 18.62
C ASN A 371 20.39 22.25 17.51
N ARG A 372 21.04 21.18 17.05
CA ARG A 372 22.03 21.23 15.98
C ARG A 372 21.43 21.59 14.62
N HIS A 373 20.45 20.84 14.20
CA HIS A 373 19.96 20.89 12.82
C HIS A 373 18.91 21.99 12.57
N LEU A 374 18.25 22.50 13.61
CA LEU A 374 17.40 23.70 13.54
C LEU A 374 18.17 24.97 13.96
N ARG A 375 19.43 24.84 14.40
CA ARG A 375 20.31 25.96 14.82
C ARG A 375 19.69 26.79 15.96
N LEU A 376 19.30 26.09 17.06
CA LEU A 376 18.59 26.72 18.18
C LEU A 376 19.54 27.45 19.14
N GLY A 377 20.85 27.11 19.15
CA GLY A 377 21.89 27.79 19.94
C GLY A 377 21.85 27.49 21.44
N TRP A 378 21.21 26.38 21.84
CA TRP A 378 21.20 25.98 23.26
C TRP A 378 22.52 25.32 23.64
N PRO A 379 22.98 25.52 24.91
CA PRO A 379 24.13 24.82 25.45
C PRO A 379 23.95 23.31 25.40
N GLU A 380 24.99 22.59 24.96
CA GLU A 380 25.00 21.12 24.99
C GLU A 380 25.73 20.59 26.24
N PRO A 381 25.28 19.47 26.81
CA PRO A 381 24.09 18.68 26.41
C PRO A 381 22.79 19.35 26.82
N VAL A 382 21.80 19.38 25.88
CA VAL A 382 20.47 19.93 26.18
C VAL A 382 19.78 19.00 27.20
N ARG A 383 19.36 19.59 28.31
CA ARG A 383 18.64 18.87 29.39
C ARG A 383 17.21 19.38 29.48
N GLU A 384 16.28 18.45 29.64
CA GLU A 384 14.88 18.79 29.85
C GLU A 384 14.71 19.56 31.17
N LYS A 385 13.91 20.62 31.13
CA LYS A 385 13.65 21.45 32.31
C LYS A 385 12.28 21.12 32.89
N PRO A 386 12.08 21.18 34.22
CA PRO A 386 10.77 21.07 34.85
C PRO A 386 9.78 22.06 34.22
N PHE A 387 8.51 21.67 34.16
CA PHE A 387 7.43 22.52 33.63
C PHE A 387 6.16 22.35 34.49
N VAL A 388 5.23 23.25 34.34
CA VAL A 388 3.92 23.16 34.99
C VAL A 388 2.93 22.55 34.01
N PRO A 389 2.45 21.32 34.25
CA PRO A 389 1.45 20.68 33.42
C PRO A 389 0.14 21.47 33.34
N VAL A 390 -0.59 21.25 32.26
CA VAL A 390 -1.94 21.80 32.07
C VAL A 390 -2.95 20.65 32.09
N ALA A 391 -4.02 20.80 32.83
CA ALA A 391 -5.06 19.79 32.91
C ALA A 391 -5.73 19.56 31.53
N PRO A 392 -6.15 18.34 31.20
CA PRO A 392 -6.82 18.04 29.92
C PRO A 392 -7.99 18.94 29.59
N LYS A 393 -8.81 19.27 30.59
CA LYS A 393 -9.97 20.20 30.44
C LYS A 393 -9.53 21.57 29.96
N GLU A 394 -8.41 22.10 30.45
CA GLU A 394 -7.88 23.41 30.05
C GLU A 394 -7.22 23.37 28.67
N LEU A 395 -6.67 22.17 28.23
CA LEU A 395 -6.10 21.97 26.90
C LEU A 395 -7.15 21.70 25.85
N SER A 396 -8.38 21.26 26.22
CA SER A 396 -9.45 21.00 25.27
C SER A 396 -9.73 22.22 24.40
N VAL A 397 -9.83 22.00 23.08
CA VAL A 397 -10.03 23.09 22.12
C VAL A 397 -11.48 23.55 22.04
N PHE A 398 -12.41 22.79 22.63
CA PHE A 398 -13.83 23.12 22.61
C PHE A 398 -14.30 23.57 24.00
N ASP A 399 -15.04 24.67 24.01
CA ASP A 399 -15.68 25.29 25.19
C ASP A 399 -16.99 25.93 24.77
N ASP A 400 -17.69 26.58 25.69
CA ASP A 400 -18.99 27.22 25.43
C ASP A 400 -18.92 28.38 24.39
N GLN A 401 -17.75 29.03 24.28
CA GLN A 401 -17.54 30.11 23.30
C GLN A 401 -17.03 29.54 21.93
N HIS A 402 -16.42 28.37 21.93
CA HIS A 402 -15.89 27.69 20.76
C HIS A 402 -16.45 26.25 20.73
N PRO A 403 -17.74 26.06 20.42
CA PRO A 403 -18.36 24.74 20.39
C PRO A 403 -17.83 23.93 19.22
N ARG A 404 -18.01 22.60 19.30
CA ARG A 404 -17.70 21.69 18.16
C ARG A 404 -18.49 22.11 16.94
N PRO A 405 -17.82 22.25 15.76
CA PRO A 405 -18.53 22.56 14.51
C PRO A 405 -19.64 21.55 14.21
N GLY A 406 -20.84 22.06 13.94
CA GLY A 406 -22.03 21.25 13.70
C GLY A 406 -22.07 20.58 12.31
N ASP A 407 -21.16 20.95 11.42
CA ASP A 407 -21.01 20.40 10.06
C ASP A 407 -20.00 19.28 9.97
N ALA A 408 -19.57 18.70 11.09
CA ALA A 408 -18.59 17.62 11.12
C ALA A 408 -19.10 16.36 10.39
N TRP A 409 -18.16 15.69 9.70
CA TRP A 409 -18.44 14.53 8.87
C TRP A 409 -18.06 13.21 9.56
N ASP A 410 -18.91 12.23 9.37
CA ASP A 410 -18.60 10.83 9.64
C ASP A 410 -17.70 10.22 8.53
N ALA A 411 -17.32 8.97 8.69
CA ALA A 411 -16.48 8.26 7.73
C ALA A 411 -17.15 8.14 6.35
N GLN A 412 -18.47 7.97 6.27
CA GLN A 412 -19.16 7.81 4.99
C GLN A 412 -19.12 9.10 4.16
N ARG A 413 -19.30 10.27 4.81
CA ARG A 413 -19.23 11.59 4.14
C ARG A 413 -17.81 11.89 3.68
N VAL A 414 -16.79 11.57 4.48
CA VAL A 414 -15.38 11.72 4.11
C VAL A 414 -15.06 10.82 2.89
N ARG A 415 -15.48 9.56 2.92
CA ARG A 415 -15.29 8.60 1.80
C ARG A 415 -15.99 9.06 0.53
N ARG A 416 -17.20 9.57 0.62
CA ARG A 416 -17.95 10.13 -0.52
C ARG A 416 -17.20 11.31 -1.12
N TYR A 417 -16.78 12.26 -0.30
CA TYR A 417 -16.00 13.41 -0.75
C TYR A 417 -14.70 12.98 -1.47
N TRP A 418 -13.98 12.02 -0.93
CA TRP A 418 -12.78 11.51 -1.57
C TRP A 418 -13.08 10.79 -2.90
N THR A 419 -14.18 10.07 -2.96
CA THR A 419 -14.63 9.40 -4.20
C THR A 419 -14.93 10.42 -5.29
N GLU A 420 -15.71 11.45 -4.96
CA GLU A 420 -16.08 12.53 -5.88
C GLU A 420 -14.85 13.33 -6.33
N THR A 421 -13.98 13.70 -5.38
CA THR A 421 -12.73 14.40 -5.66
C THR A 421 -11.80 13.59 -6.57
N ALA A 422 -11.65 12.28 -6.32
CA ALA A 422 -10.82 11.43 -7.17
C ALA A 422 -11.41 11.32 -8.58
N ALA A 423 -12.72 11.14 -8.71
CA ALA A 423 -13.39 11.10 -10.02
C ALA A 423 -13.21 12.41 -10.79
N GLU A 424 -13.32 13.55 -10.11
CA GLU A 424 -13.08 14.86 -10.72
C GLU A 424 -11.62 15.02 -11.17
N GLN A 425 -10.66 14.63 -10.33
CA GLN A 425 -9.24 14.65 -10.69
C GLN A 425 -8.95 13.77 -11.92
N MET A 426 -9.56 12.59 -12.01
CA MET A 426 -9.40 11.71 -13.18
C MET A 426 -9.98 12.36 -14.45
N ARG A 427 -11.15 13.00 -14.37
CA ARG A 427 -11.75 13.74 -15.51
C ARG A 427 -10.86 14.89 -15.99
N HIS A 428 -10.32 15.70 -15.08
CA HIS A 428 -9.39 16.77 -15.44
C HIS A 428 -8.09 16.24 -16.04
N LEU A 429 -7.56 15.12 -15.54
CA LEU A 429 -6.37 14.52 -16.13
C LEU A 429 -6.62 14.01 -17.55
N LEU A 430 -7.84 13.57 -17.90
CA LEU A 430 -8.18 13.14 -19.27
C LEU A 430 -8.11 14.28 -20.31
N GLU A 431 -8.14 15.53 -19.90
CA GLU A 431 -7.92 16.68 -20.79
C GLU A 431 -6.50 16.68 -21.37
N ASP A 432 -5.54 16.10 -20.65
CA ASP A 432 -4.17 15.81 -21.09
C ASP A 432 -3.93 14.29 -21.03
N ARG A 433 -4.15 13.61 -22.15
CA ARG A 433 -4.04 12.14 -22.23
C ARG A 433 -2.67 11.63 -21.84
N GLU A 434 -1.59 12.33 -22.17
CA GLU A 434 -0.24 11.89 -21.85
C GLU A 434 -0.03 11.91 -20.33
N ARG A 435 -0.39 13.01 -19.68
CA ARG A 435 -0.33 13.16 -18.22
C ARG A 435 -1.24 12.16 -17.51
N TYR A 436 -2.43 11.91 -18.06
CA TYR A 436 -3.32 10.87 -17.57
C TYR A 436 -2.63 9.51 -17.59
N CYS A 437 -2.11 9.10 -18.75
CA CYS A 437 -1.44 7.81 -18.91
C CYS A 437 -0.24 7.66 -17.96
N GLN A 438 0.60 8.69 -17.82
CA GLN A 438 1.73 8.68 -16.90
C GLN A 438 1.26 8.49 -15.45
N THR A 439 0.23 9.23 -15.01
CA THR A 439 -0.29 9.19 -13.65
C THR A 439 -0.92 7.84 -13.31
N VAL A 440 -1.78 7.34 -14.21
CA VAL A 440 -2.54 6.11 -13.98
C VAL A 440 -1.66 4.88 -14.17
N ALA A 441 -0.73 4.87 -15.14
CA ALA A 441 0.23 3.77 -15.28
C ALA A 441 1.16 3.66 -14.06
N ALA A 442 1.62 4.79 -13.49
CA ALA A 442 2.42 4.79 -12.28
C ALA A 442 1.63 4.17 -11.10
N ALA A 443 0.36 4.52 -10.95
CA ALA A 443 -0.51 3.94 -9.93
C ALA A 443 -0.73 2.43 -10.14
N TRP A 444 -1.05 1.99 -11.37
CA TRP A 444 -1.24 0.57 -11.66
C TRP A 444 0.03 -0.25 -11.47
N LYS A 445 1.21 0.27 -11.80
CA LYS A 445 2.50 -0.38 -11.48
C LYS A 445 2.67 -0.61 -9.98
N VAL A 446 2.24 0.34 -9.15
CA VAL A 446 2.22 0.17 -7.70
C VAL A 446 1.16 -0.85 -7.29
N MET A 447 -0.08 -0.75 -7.79
CA MET A 447 -1.18 -1.63 -7.37
C MET A 447 -0.94 -3.10 -7.71
N VAL A 448 -0.26 -3.38 -8.82
CA VAL A 448 0.14 -4.75 -9.19
C VAL A 448 1.56 -5.10 -8.76
N HIS A 449 2.32 -4.14 -8.23
CA HIS A 449 3.76 -4.28 -7.90
C HIS A 449 4.53 -5.00 -9.01
N SER A 450 4.29 -4.60 -10.24
CA SER A 450 4.89 -5.19 -11.43
C SER A 450 5.01 -4.20 -12.57
N GLU A 451 6.00 -4.44 -13.39
CA GLU A 451 6.22 -3.81 -14.70
C GLU A 451 6.75 -4.87 -15.68
N MET A 452 6.79 -4.55 -16.96
CA MET A 452 7.40 -5.44 -17.95
C MET A 452 8.82 -5.79 -17.55
N PRO A 453 9.16 -7.10 -17.39
CA PRO A 453 10.51 -7.49 -17.06
C PRO A 453 11.46 -7.23 -18.23
N ARG A 454 12.74 -6.95 -17.94
CA ARG A 454 13.75 -6.79 -19.00
C ARG A 454 14.03 -8.09 -19.71
N GLN A 455 14.09 -9.19 -18.95
CA GLN A 455 14.33 -10.54 -19.46
C GLN A 455 13.65 -11.57 -18.57
N VAL A 456 13.38 -12.73 -19.13
CA VAL A 456 12.91 -13.92 -18.45
C VAL A 456 13.70 -15.13 -18.93
N GLN A 457 13.66 -16.21 -18.17
CA GLN A 457 14.39 -17.44 -18.53
C GLN A 457 13.55 -18.68 -18.25
N GLU A 458 13.84 -19.75 -18.96
CA GLU A 458 13.30 -21.07 -18.63
C GLU A 458 14.11 -21.69 -17.49
N THR A 459 13.43 -22.39 -16.61
CA THR A 459 14.04 -23.09 -15.46
C THR A 459 13.48 -24.49 -15.32
N GLY A 460 14.26 -25.37 -14.69
CA GLY A 460 13.83 -26.73 -14.41
C GLY A 460 13.72 -27.64 -15.66
N ARG A 461 12.79 -28.59 -15.57
CA ARG A 461 12.58 -29.59 -16.64
C ARG A 461 11.78 -28.99 -17.79
N VAL A 462 12.25 -29.17 -19.02
CA VAL A 462 11.47 -28.87 -20.23
C VAL A 462 10.96 -30.20 -20.79
N VAL A 463 9.68 -30.26 -21.16
CA VAL A 463 9.08 -31.42 -21.80
C VAL A 463 8.76 -31.06 -23.24
N ASN A 464 9.24 -31.84 -24.19
CA ASN A 464 8.91 -31.70 -25.62
C ASN A 464 8.05 -32.89 -26.05
N ASP A 465 6.96 -32.58 -26.76
CA ASP A 465 5.99 -33.54 -27.24
C ASP A 465 5.46 -33.10 -28.63
N ARG A 466 4.65 -33.92 -29.25
CA ARG A 466 4.04 -33.67 -30.57
C ARG A 466 2.60 -34.10 -30.57
N GLY A 467 1.78 -33.39 -31.30
CA GLY A 467 0.43 -33.77 -31.63
C GLY A 467 0.17 -33.67 -33.13
N GLU A 468 -1.07 -33.82 -33.56
CA GLU A 468 -1.44 -33.75 -34.95
C GLU A 468 -1.20 -32.34 -35.54
N GLY A 469 -0.12 -32.23 -36.36
CA GLY A 469 0.27 -30.97 -37.02
C GLY A 469 0.94 -29.90 -36.17
N TYR A 470 1.33 -30.24 -34.93
CA TYR A 470 2.01 -29.30 -34.06
C TYR A 470 3.11 -29.93 -33.18
N ARG A 471 4.02 -29.08 -32.71
CA ARG A 471 4.97 -29.37 -31.63
C ARG A 471 4.53 -28.70 -30.35
N LEU A 472 4.64 -29.42 -29.24
CA LEU A 472 4.35 -28.93 -27.90
C LEU A 472 5.64 -28.86 -27.09
N LYS A 473 5.87 -27.74 -26.44
CA LYS A 473 6.93 -27.57 -25.43
C LYS A 473 6.29 -27.09 -24.12
N LEU A 474 6.51 -27.81 -23.03
CA LEU A 474 6.15 -27.38 -21.68
C LEU A 474 7.40 -26.89 -20.97
N ALA A 475 7.30 -25.72 -20.34
CA ALA A 475 8.42 -25.08 -19.63
C ALA A 475 7.93 -24.33 -18.39
N LEU A 476 8.84 -24.07 -17.45
CA LEU A 476 8.67 -23.13 -16.35
C LEU A 476 9.41 -21.85 -16.70
N VAL A 477 8.73 -20.73 -16.68
CA VAL A 477 9.29 -19.40 -16.97
C VAL A 477 9.43 -18.60 -15.69
N THR A 478 10.57 -17.95 -15.49
CA THR A 478 10.87 -17.16 -14.30
C THR A 478 11.47 -15.80 -14.64
N ARG A 479 11.28 -14.84 -13.76
CA ARG A 479 12.11 -13.63 -13.67
C ARG A 479 13.38 -13.97 -12.87
N PRO A 480 14.59 -13.68 -13.38
CA PRO A 480 15.81 -13.99 -12.67
C PRO A 480 15.83 -13.45 -11.23
N GLY A 481 16.20 -14.30 -10.26
CA GLY A 481 16.37 -13.91 -8.85
C GLY A 481 15.10 -13.81 -8.02
N THR A 482 13.90 -14.06 -8.59
CA THR A 482 12.64 -13.92 -7.82
C THR A 482 12.19 -15.22 -7.13
N GLY A 483 12.59 -16.38 -7.62
CA GLY A 483 12.08 -17.68 -7.16
C GLY A 483 10.63 -17.96 -7.58
N GLU A 484 10.05 -17.12 -8.46
CA GLU A 484 8.71 -17.28 -9.03
C GLU A 484 8.80 -18.15 -10.30
N GLN A 485 7.79 -18.98 -10.56
CA GLN A 485 7.76 -19.86 -11.73
C GLN A 485 6.36 -19.91 -12.32
N VAL A 486 6.25 -19.67 -13.63
CA VAL A 486 5.00 -19.72 -14.39
C VAL A 486 5.07 -20.91 -15.35
N PRO A 487 4.23 -21.95 -15.17
CA PRO A 487 4.13 -23.03 -16.13
C PRO A 487 3.53 -22.54 -17.45
N VAL A 488 4.16 -22.87 -18.57
CA VAL A 488 3.68 -22.51 -19.91
C VAL A 488 3.63 -23.70 -20.84
N ALA A 489 2.66 -23.73 -21.73
CA ALA A 489 2.63 -24.57 -22.93
C ALA A 489 2.89 -23.70 -24.16
N VAL A 490 3.93 -24.05 -24.92
CA VAL A 490 4.24 -23.43 -26.21
C VAL A 490 3.85 -24.40 -27.31
N VAL A 491 2.89 -24.01 -28.13
CA VAL A 491 2.41 -24.80 -29.27
C VAL A 491 2.84 -24.10 -30.56
N THR A 492 3.58 -24.80 -31.41
CA THR A 492 4.06 -24.29 -32.69
C THR A 492 3.62 -25.18 -33.86
N PRO A 493 3.31 -24.63 -35.04
CA PRO A 493 3.01 -25.46 -36.23
C PRO A 493 4.23 -26.33 -36.57
N GLU A 494 3.96 -27.59 -36.92
CA GLU A 494 5.03 -28.56 -37.18
C GLU A 494 5.79 -28.27 -38.49
N GLN A 495 5.08 -27.84 -39.54
CA GLN A 495 5.62 -27.71 -40.89
C GLN A 495 5.95 -26.27 -41.30
N ALA A 496 5.79 -25.31 -40.43
CA ALA A 496 6.01 -23.91 -40.76
C ALA A 496 6.72 -23.15 -39.62
N ARG A 497 7.56 -22.18 -39.98
CA ARG A 497 8.10 -21.21 -39.03
C ARG A 497 6.97 -20.25 -38.61
N PRO A 498 6.76 -20.06 -37.32
CA PRO A 498 5.76 -19.07 -36.85
C PRO A 498 6.10 -17.66 -37.36
N ARG A 499 5.05 -16.87 -37.68
CA ARG A 499 5.13 -15.46 -38.07
C ARG A 499 4.70 -14.49 -36.97
N GLY A 500 4.30 -15.03 -35.78
CA GLY A 500 3.90 -14.31 -34.59
C GLY A 500 3.55 -15.27 -33.48
N THR A 501 3.37 -14.75 -32.28
CA THR A 501 3.01 -15.52 -31.09
C THR A 501 1.76 -14.96 -30.43
N VAL A 502 0.77 -15.81 -30.17
CA VAL A 502 -0.43 -15.49 -29.40
C VAL A 502 -0.21 -15.92 -27.95
N VAL A 503 -0.23 -14.99 -27.03
CA VAL A 503 -0.36 -15.24 -25.60
C VAL A 503 -1.83 -15.52 -25.33
N TRP A 504 -2.09 -16.78 -24.93
CA TRP A 504 -3.43 -17.31 -24.71
C TRP A 504 -3.72 -17.37 -23.21
N THR A 505 -4.58 -16.50 -22.69
CA THR A 505 -4.92 -16.51 -21.26
C THR A 505 -6.37 -16.94 -21.04
N HIS A 506 -6.55 -17.93 -20.17
CA HIS A 506 -7.83 -18.56 -19.90
C HIS A 506 -7.94 -18.91 -18.41
N PRO A 507 -9.14 -18.89 -17.77
CA PRO A 507 -9.33 -19.25 -16.35
C PRO A 507 -8.84 -20.66 -16.01
N GLN A 508 -8.94 -21.60 -16.96
CA GLN A 508 -8.45 -22.99 -16.82
C GLN A 508 -6.95 -23.16 -17.15
N GLY A 509 -6.23 -22.06 -17.44
CA GLY A 509 -4.83 -22.13 -17.79
C GLY A 509 -4.58 -22.82 -19.13
N LYS A 510 -3.38 -23.42 -19.27
CA LYS A 510 -2.90 -24.04 -20.52
C LYS A 510 -3.70 -25.26 -20.96
N SER A 511 -4.40 -25.95 -20.05
CA SER A 511 -5.23 -27.10 -20.39
C SER A 511 -6.41 -26.73 -21.30
N SER A 512 -6.83 -25.47 -21.32
CA SER A 512 -7.87 -24.93 -22.21
C SER A 512 -7.54 -25.01 -23.70
N LEU A 513 -6.28 -25.25 -24.05
CA LEU A 513 -5.86 -25.49 -25.43
C LEU A 513 -6.35 -26.84 -26.01
N PHE A 514 -6.76 -27.78 -25.15
CA PHE A 514 -6.99 -29.17 -25.53
C PHE A 514 -8.41 -29.61 -25.22
N VAL A 515 -9.01 -30.37 -26.15
CA VAL A 515 -10.30 -31.09 -25.92
C VAL A 515 -10.02 -32.39 -25.19
N GLU A 516 -8.94 -33.05 -25.56
CA GLU A 516 -8.43 -34.30 -25.01
C GLU A 516 -6.90 -34.37 -25.21
N PRO A 517 -6.18 -35.29 -24.52
CA PRO A 517 -4.73 -35.42 -24.70
C PRO A 517 -4.31 -35.48 -26.17
N GLY A 518 -3.42 -34.57 -26.57
CA GLY A 518 -2.88 -34.47 -27.94
C GLY A 518 -3.80 -33.80 -28.97
N LYS A 519 -5.04 -33.42 -28.62
CA LYS A 519 -5.99 -32.83 -29.57
C LYS A 519 -6.38 -31.41 -29.19
N LEU A 520 -5.94 -30.43 -29.96
CA LEU A 520 -6.23 -29.02 -29.75
C LEU A 520 -7.72 -28.67 -29.99
N VAL A 521 -8.22 -27.68 -29.28
CA VAL A 521 -9.51 -27.04 -29.58
C VAL A 521 -9.47 -26.39 -30.97
N ALA A 522 -10.63 -26.30 -31.64
CA ALA A 522 -10.73 -25.83 -33.01
C ALA A 522 -10.11 -24.43 -33.22
N HIS A 523 -10.36 -23.50 -32.31
CA HIS A 523 -9.87 -22.12 -32.39
C HIS A 523 -8.35 -22.01 -32.10
N ALA A 524 -7.74 -22.96 -31.36
CA ALA A 524 -6.27 -23.04 -31.26
C ALA A 524 -5.67 -23.59 -32.56
N ARG A 525 -6.24 -24.61 -33.18
CA ARG A 525 -5.82 -25.10 -34.51
C ARG A 525 -5.89 -24.01 -35.56
N ARG A 526 -6.94 -23.19 -35.54
CA ARG A 526 -7.12 -22.05 -36.46
C ARG A 526 -5.93 -21.08 -36.44
N LEU A 527 -5.37 -20.80 -35.26
CA LEU A 527 -4.15 -19.97 -35.13
C LEU A 527 -2.94 -20.64 -35.80
N LEU A 528 -2.76 -21.96 -35.59
CA LEU A 528 -1.64 -22.70 -36.20
C LEU A 528 -1.73 -22.76 -37.72
N GLU A 529 -2.96 -22.90 -38.30
CA GLU A 529 -3.20 -22.83 -39.73
C GLU A 529 -2.71 -21.51 -40.33
N HIS A 530 -2.80 -20.42 -39.54
CA HIS A 530 -2.30 -19.09 -39.92
C HIS A 530 -0.82 -18.88 -39.53
N LYS A 531 -0.07 -19.96 -39.23
CA LYS A 531 1.34 -19.95 -38.85
C LYS A 531 1.62 -19.11 -37.59
N LEU A 532 0.74 -19.10 -36.63
CA LEU A 532 0.95 -18.46 -35.34
C LEU A 532 1.34 -19.50 -34.28
N ALA A 533 2.32 -19.19 -33.45
CA ALA A 533 2.61 -19.92 -32.26
C ALA A 533 1.62 -19.51 -31.16
N ILE A 534 1.40 -20.38 -30.17
CA ILE A 534 0.57 -20.10 -29.00
C ILE A 534 1.43 -20.32 -27.76
N VAL A 535 1.38 -19.37 -26.81
CA VAL A 535 1.94 -19.50 -25.47
C VAL A 535 0.81 -19.39 -24.47
N ALA A 536 0.46 -20.51 -23.82
CA ALA A 536 -0.62 -20.56 -22.83
C ALA A 536 -0.01 -20.82 -21.44
N PRO A 537 -0.18 -19.90 -20.47
CA PRO A 537 0.30 -20.08 -19.11
C PRO A 537 -0.74 -20.72 -18.19
N ASP A 538 -0.24 -21.33 -17.10
CA ASP A 538 -0.97 -21.42 -15.84
C ASP A 538 -0.48 -20.27 -14.96
N LEU A 539 -1.29 -19.25 -14.86
CA LEU A 539 -1.03 -18.09 -14.00
C LEU A 539 -1.25 -18.46 -12.53
N PHE A 540 -0.83 -17.61 -11.63
CA PHE A 540 -0.99 -17.82 -10.19
C PHE A 540 -2.42 -18.24 -9.81
N PHE A 541 -2.56 -19.41 -9.17
CA PHE A 541 -3.84 -20.05 -8.86
C PHE A 541 -4.75 -20.28 -10.09
N THR A 542 -4.19 -20.72 -11.20
CA THR A 542 -4.95 -21.25 -12.33
C THR A 542 -4.34 -22.58 -12.80
N GLY A 543 -5.13 -23.42 -13.46
CA GLY A 543 -4.65 -24.67 -14.05
C GLY A 543 -3.91 -25.59 -13.06
N GLU A 544 -2.75 -26.08 -13.44
CA GLU A 544 -1.88 -26.91 -12.58
C GLU A 544 -1.21 -26.13 -11.45
N ALA A 545 -1.15 -24.80 -11.56
CA ALA A 545 -0.68 -23.92 -10.50
C ALA A 545 -1.72 -23.72 -9.38
N MET A 546 -2.87 -24.38 -9.47
CA MET A 546 -3.84 -24.41 -8.38
C MET A 546 -3.41 -25.47 -7.35
N PRO A 547 -3.17 -25.09 -6.07
CA PRO A 547 -2.89 -26.08 -5.03
C PRO A 547 -4.00 -27.09 -4.87
N LYS A 548 -3.66 -28.38 -4.62
CA LYS A 548 -4.65 -29.45 -4.38
C LYS A 548 -5.55 -29.17 -3.18
N ASP A 549 -4.96 -28.67 -2.09
CA ASP A 549 -5.69 -28.14 -0.95
C ASP A 549 -5.97 -26.68 -1.21
N LYS A 550 -7.27 -26.27 -1.25
CA LYS A 550 -7.60 -24.85 -1.33
C LYS A 550 -6.86 -24.12 -0.21
N PRO A 551 -5.80 -23.37 -0.49
CA PRO A 551 -5.11 -22.67 0.58
C PRO A 551 -6.15 -21.75 1.21
N LYS A 552 -6.14 -21.63 2.52
CA LYS A 552 -6.74 -20.47 3.19
C LYS A 552 -5.96 -19.26 2.65
N LEU A 553 -6.46 -18.68 1.58
CA LEU A 553 -5.76 -17.72 0.73
C LEU A 553 -5.22 -16.53 1.54
N PHE A 554 -5.83 -16.28 2.69
CA PHE A 554 -5.42 -15.25 3.62
C PHE A 554 -5.81 -15.68 5.05
N PRO A 555 -4.89 -16.25 5.84
CA PRO A 555 -5.10 -16.17 7.27
C PRO A 555 -5.08 -14.68 7.61
N ALA A 556 -6.18 -14.19 8.11
CA ALA A 556 -6.21 -12.92 8.80
C ALA A 556 -5.33 -13.04 10.07
N GLN A 557 -4.02 -12.97 9.91
CA GLN A 557 -3.14 -12.65 11.02
C GLN A 557 -3.23 -11.14 11.22
N ALA A 558 -4.42 -10.72 11.67
CA ALA A 558 -4.58 -9.44 12.28
C ALA A 558 -3.74 -9.45 13.57
N TYR A 559 -2.86 -8.49 13.72
CA TYR A 559 -2.21 -8.18 15.01
C TYR A 559 -3.29 -7.93 16.10
N HIS A 560 -4.47 -7.52 15.68
CA HIS A 560 -5.70 -7.48 16.46
C HIS A 560 -6.67 -8.52 15.87
N LYS A 561 -6.83 -9.64 16.53
CA LYS A 561 -7.67 -10.79 16.14
C LYS A 561 -9.13 -10.41 15.82
N ASP A 562 -9.56 -9.24 16.25
CA ASP A 562 -10.96 -8.79 16.22
C ASP A 562 -11.28 -7.85 15.04
N ILE A 563 -10.29 -7.42 14.23
CA ILE A 563 -10.50 -6.50 13.11
C ILE A 563 -9.96 -7.14 11.83
N PRO A 564 -10.80 -7.71 10.97
CA PRO A 564 -10.39 -8.13 9.65
C PRO A 564 -10.07 -6.89 8.80
N PHE A 565 -8.78 -6.59 8.64
CA PHE A 565 -8.32 -5.45 7.86
C PHE A 565 -7.37 -5.90 6.75
N ALA A 566 -7.76 -5.61 5.51
CA ALA A 566 -7.02 -6.03 4.32
C ALA A 566 -5.59 -5.48 4.25
N GLY A 567 -5.33 -4.30 4.80
CA GLY A 567 -4.02 -3.69 4.85
C GLY A 567 -2.95 -4.52 5.58
N TYR A 568 -3.35 -5.48 6.45
CA TYR A 568 -2.42 -6.44 7.04
C TYR A 568 -1.93 -7.52 6.06
N VAL A 569 -2.65 -7.73 4.97
CA VAL A 569 -2.28 -8.66 3.91
C VAL A 569 -1.76 -7.90 2.69
N TYR A 570 -2.57 -7.03 2.12
CA TYR A 570 -2.24 -6.28 0.92
C TYR A 570 -1.22 -5.14 1.16
N GLY A 571 -0.94 -4.83 2.41
CA GLY A 571 0.18 -3.96 2.79
C GLY A 571 1.54 -4.59 2.49
N TYR A 572 1.63 -5.93 2.44
CA TYR A 572 2.87 -6.68 2.31
C TYR A 572 2.90 -7.62 1.10
N ASN A 573 1.75 -7.93 0.51
CA ASN A 573 1.62 -8.89 -0.58
C ASN A 573 0.79 -8.33 -1.72
N ARG A 574 1.05 -8.82 -2.94
CA ARG A 574 0.16 -8.60 -4.09
C ARG A 574 -1.18 -9.30 -3.86
N SER A 575 -2.25 -8.77 -4.41
CA SER A 575 -3.52 -9.49 -4.52
C SER A 575 -3.41 -10.62 -5.56
N ILE A 576 -4.33 -11.57 -5.55
CA ILE A 576 -4.32 -12.67 -6.53
C ILE A 576 -4.37 -12.15 -7.97
N LEU A 577 -5.23 -11.16 -8.23
CA LEU A 577 -5.29 -10.55 -9.55
C LEU A 577 -3.96 -9.88 -9.91
N ALA A 578 -3.33 -9.18 -8.96
CA ALA A 578 -2.02 -8.56 -9.18
C ALA A 578 -0.92 -9.58 -9.49
N GLU A 579 -0.94 -10.75 -8.84
CA GLU A 579 -0.03 -11.86 -9.17
C GLU A 579 -0.28 -12.41 -10.59
N ARG A 580 -1.54 -12.54 -11.01
CA ARG A 580 -1.88 -12.96 -12.39
C ARG A 580 -1.44 -11.95 -13.43
N VAL A 581 -1.57 -10.65 -13.15
CA VAL A 581 -1.03 -9.59 -14.02
C VAL A 581 0.48 -9.67 -14.11
N HIS A 582 1.16 -9.87 -12.98
CA HIS A 582 2.61 -10.04 -12.91
C HIS A 582 3.08 -11.23 -13.75
N ASP A 583 2.43 -12.39 -13.61
CA ASP A 583 2.73 -13.58 -14.38
C ASP A 583 2.49 -13.37 -15.88
N LEU A 584 1.38 -12.71 -16.23
CA LEU A 584 1.04 -12.47 -17.64
C LEU A 584 2.05 -11.53 -18.31
N LEU A 585 2.55 -10.49 -17.59
CA LEU A 585 3.65 -9.65 -18.08
C LEU A 585 4.94 -10.46 -18.27
N THR A 586 5.21 -11.44 -17.42
CA THR A 586 6.34 -12.38 -17.56
C THR A 586 6.20 -13.24 -18.82
N VAL A 587 4.98 -13.74 -19.08
CA VAL A 587 4.68 -14.57 -20.25
C VAL A 587 4.71 -13.76 -21.56
N ILE A 588 4.25 -12.51 -21.55
CA ILE A 588 4.35 -11.59 -22.70
C ILE A 588 5.83 -11.38 -23.08
N ARG A 589 6.71 -11.12 -22.11
CA ARG A 589 8.16 -11.01 -22.35
C ARG A 589 8.75 -12.32 -22.86
N TYR A 590 8.32 -13.46 -22.34
CA TYR A 590 8.76 -14.76 -22.82
C TYR A 590 8.34 -14.99 -24.28
N ALA A 591 7.10 -14.66 -24.64
CA ALA A 591 6.60 -14.77 -26.01
C ALA A 591 7.40 -13.90 -27.00
N GLU A 592 7.81 -12.71 -26.60
CA GLU A 592 8.67 -11.84 -27.40
C GLU A 592 10.06 -12.45 -27.59
N GLN A 593 10.67 -13.01 -26.53
CA GLN A 593 11.98 -13.64 -26.57
C GLN A 593 12.04 -14.90 -27.46
N LEU A 594 10.90 -15.52 -27.81
CA LEU A 594 10.83 -16.61 -28.78
C LEU A 594 11.14 -16.13 -30.24
N GLN A 595 11.09 -14.83 -30.50
CA GLN A 595 11.43 -14.21 -31.78
C GLN A 595 10.63 -14.77 -33.00
N HIS A 596 9.35 -15.06 -32.77
CA HIS A 596 8.45 -15.51 -33.83
C HIS A 596 7.80 -14.37 -34.62
N GLY A 597 8.12 -13.11 -34.34
CA GLY A 597 7.47 -11.90 -34.83
C GLY A 597 6.62 -11.22 -33.77
N SER A 598 5.54 -10.55 -34.19
CA SER A 598 4.67 -9.79 -33.26
C SER A 598 4.03 -10.69 -32.19
N VAL A 599 3.84 -10.11 -31.00
CA VAL A 599 3.10 -10.74 -29.90
C VAL A 599 1.66 -10.21 -29.90
N TYR A 600 0.72 -11.14 -29.81
CA TYR A 600 -0.72 -10.88 -29.69
C TYR A 600 -1.23 -11.43 -28.37
N LEU A 601 -2.26 -10.82 -27.80
CA LEU A 601 -2.88 -11.29 -26.55
C LEU A 601 -4.34 -11.65 -26.80
N VAL A 602 -4.75 -12.86 -26.42
CA VAL A 602 -6.16 -13.26 -26.42
C VAL A 602 -6.54 -13.71 -25.02
N ALA A 603 -7.59 -13.10 -24.47
CA ALA A 603 -8.13 -13.44 -23.16
C ALA A 603 -9.58 -13.91 -23.28
N PHE A 604 -9.91 -15.01 -22.62
CA PHE A 604 -11.20 -15.68 -22.68
C PHE A 604 -11.95 -15.54 -21.35
N GLY A 605 -13.15 -15.00 -21.41
CA GLY A 605 -14.06 -14.91 -20.25
C GLY A 605 -13.42 -14.18 -19.06
N ASP A 606 -13.52 -14.75 -17.86
CA ASP A 606 -12.99 -14.15 -16.61
C ASP A 606 -11.49 -13.79 -16.67
N ALA A 607 -10.74 -14.29 -17.67
CA ALA A 607 -9.35 -13.92 -17.86
C ALA A 607 -9.18 -12.44 -18.28
N GLY A 608 -10.22 -11.81 -18.79
CA GLY A 608 -10.23 -10.39 -19.11
C GLY A 608 -9.91 -9.50 -17.91
N ALA A 609 -10.28 -9.92 -16.71
CA ALA A 609 -10.04 -9.15 -15.48
C ALA A 609 -8.55 -8.88 -15.22
N TRP A 610 -7.66 -9.82 -15.52
CA TRP A 610 -6.20 -9.64 -15.39
C TRP A 610 -5.51 -9.32 -16.71
N ALA A 611 -6.11 -9.70 -17.85
CA ALA A 611 -5.54 -9.40 -19.16
C ALA A 611 -5.58 -7.90 -19.49
N LEU A 612 -6.64 -7.19 -19.11
CA LEU A 612 -6.77 -5.76 -19.39
C LEU A 612 -5.71 -4.92 -18.66
N PRO A 613 -5.48 -5.07 -17.35
CA PRO A 613 -4.36 -4.39 -16.68
C PRO A 613 -2.99 -4.76 -17.26
N ALA A 614 -2.77 -6.06 -17.58
CA ALA A 614 -1.52 -6.49 -18.19
C ALA A 614 -1.32 -5.83 -19.58
N ARG A 615 -2.38 -5.74 -20.41
CA ARG A 615 -2.36 -5.04 -21.69
C ARG A 615 -2.00 -3.57 -21.54
N ALA A 616 -2.62 -2.90 -20.57
CA ALA A 616 -2.37 -1.48 -20.30
C ALA A 616 -0.90 -1.22 -19.90
N LEU A 617 -0.27 -2.16 -19.19
CA LEU A 617 1.13 -2.05 -18.74
C LEU A 617 2.15 -2.58 -19.73
N ALA A 618 1.75 -3.44 -20.67
CA ALA A 618 2.64 -4.01 -21.68
C ALA A 618 3.01 -3.02 -22.80
N GLY A 619 2.23 -1.97 -23.01
CA GLY A 619 2.54 -0.96 -24.02
C GLY A 619 2.72 -1.54 -25.42
N ASP A 620 3.88 -1.30 -26.05
CA ASP A 620 4.20 -1.74 -27.41
C ASP A 620 4.67 -3.20 -27.50
N ASP A 621 4.91 -3.88 -26.37
CA ASP A 621 5.30 -5.30 -26.36
C ASP A 621 4.15 -6.24 -26.83
N VAL A 622 2.92 -5.73 -26.95
CA VAL A 622 1.76 -6.43 -27.52
C VAL A 622 1.21 -5.64 -28.70
N ALA A 623 1.27 -6.20 -29.90
CA ALA A 623 0.84 -5.54 -31.13
C ALA A 623 -0.68 -5.37 -31.21
N LEU A 624 -1.44 -6.37 -30.74
CA LEU A 624 -2.90 -6.37 -30.69
C LEU A 624 -3.38 -7.23 -29.54
N ALA A 625 -4.43 -6.80 -28.84
CA ALA A 625 -5.12 -7.61 -27.85
C ALA A 625 -6.61 -7.77 -28.18
N VAL A 626 -7.16 -8.96 -27.98
CA VAL A 626 -8.59 -9.26 -27.98
C VAL A 626 -8.94 -9.81 -26.60
N ILE A 627 -9.74 -9.08 -25.84
CA ILE A 627 -9.99 -9.34 -24.43
C ILE A 627 -11.49 -9.46 -24.19
N ASP A 628 -11.95 -10.66 -23.91
CA ASP A 628 -13.29 -10.91 -23.42
C ASP A 628 -13.35 -10.61 -21.92
N LEU A 629 -14.18 -9.65 -21.53
CA LEU A 629 -14.34 -9.24 -20.13
C LEU A 629 -15.45 -10.04 -19.40
N ALA A 630 -16.27 -10.80 -20.10
CA ALA A 630 -17.43 -11.50 -19.55
C ALA A 630 -18.32 -10.58 -18.67
N GLY A 631 -18.47 -9.32 -19.06
CA GLY A 631 -19.23 -8.32 -18.31
C GLY A 631 -18.54 -7.84 -17.01
N PHE A 632 -17.27 -8.17 -16.79
CA PHE A 632 -16.58 -7.82 -15.54
C PHE A 632 -16.35 -6.33 -15.39
N ASP A 633 -16.62 -5.82 -14.18
CA ASP A 633 -16.17 -4.52 -13.69
C ASP A 633 -15.70 -4.65 -12.23
N PHE A 634 -14.70 -3.87 -11.85
CA PHE A 634 -14.20 -3.85 -10.46
C PHE A 634 -15.27 -3.45 -9.44
N ALA A 635 -16.29 -2.71 -9.87
CA ALA A 635 -17.44 -2.37 -9.02
C ALA A 635 -18.29 -3.60 -8.60
N GLN A 636 -18.09 -4.76 -9.21
CA GLN A 636 -18.76 -6.01 -8.82
C GLN A 636 -18.04 -6.70 -7.64
N VAL A 637 -16.82 -6.33 -7.31
CA VAL A 637 -16.07 -6.89 -6.18
C VAL A 637 -16.65 -6.37 -4.87
N ARG A 638 -17.18 -7.29 -4.03
CA ARG A 638 -17.86 -6.98 -2.76
C ARG A 638 -17.09 -7.45 -1.54
N GLU A 639 -16.19 -8.42 -1.74
CA GLU A 639 -15.44 -9.05 -0.66
C GLU A 639 -13.98 -8.61 -0.72
N VAL A 640 -13.39 -8.32 0.43
CA VAL A 640 -11.99 -7.89 0.54
C VAL A 640 -11.03 -8.93 -0.04
N TYR A 641 -11.36 -10.21 0.09
CA TYR A 641 -10.53 -11.33 -0.38
C TYR A 641 -11.06 -11.98 -1.67
N ASP A 642 -11.89 -11.29 -2.46
CA ASP A 642 -12.22 -11.72 -3.82
C ASP A 642 -10.95 -11.89 -4.64
N THR A 643 -10.85 -12.96 -5.43
CA THR A 643 -9.68 -13.24 -6.28
C THR A 643 -9.48 -12.19 -7.37
N ARG A 644 -10.46 -11.34 -7.62
CA ARG A 644 -10.43 -10.21 -8.57
C ARG A 644 -10.13 -8.87 -7.89
N MET A 645 -9.94 -8.85 -6.57
CA MET A 645 -9.61 -7.63 -5.83
C MET A 645 -8.26 -7.07 -6.28
N VAL A 646 -8.26 -5.77 -6.59
CA VAL A 646 -7.05 -4.93 -6.68
C VAL A 646 -7.33 -3.66 -5.88
N PRO A 647 -6.74 -3.51 -4.70
CA PRO A 647 -6.88 -2.25 -3.96
C PRO A 647 -6.50 -1.06 -4.84
N GLY A 648 -7.39 -0.09 -4.96
CA GLY A 648 -7.20 1.11 -5.78
C GLY A 648 -7.83 1.08 -7.17
N ALA A 649 -8.29 -0.06 -7.68
CA ALA A 649 -8.80 -0.14 -9.04
C ALA A 649 -9.90 0.90 -9.36
N LEU A 650 -10.86 1.11 -8.46
CA LEU A 650 -11.95 2.08 -8.66
C LEU A 650 -11.51 3.53 -8.47
N LYS A 651 -10.44 3.80 -7.70
CA LYS A 651 -9.89 5.16 -7.60
C LYS A 651 -9.44 5.70 -8.95
N TYR A 652 -8.94 4.82 -9.80
CA TYR A 652 -8.42 5.15 -11.13
C TYR A 652 -9.38 4.76 -12.26
N GLY A 653 -10.69 4.74 -11.99
CA GLY A 653 -11.74 4.55 -12.99
C GLY A 653 -12.04 3.10 -13.38
N GLY A 654 -11.54 2.10 -12.66
CA GLY A 654 -11.83 0.68 -12.89
C GLY A 654 -11.41 0.23 -14.30
N VAL A 655 -12.27 -0.57 -14.93
CA VAL A 655 -12.08 -1.03 -16.32
C VAL A 655 -11.97 0.16 -17.29
N ALA A 656 -12.87 1.13 -17.17
CA ALA A 656 -12.87 2.30 -18.06
C ALA A 656 -11.57 3.11 -17.96
N GLY A 657 -11.03 3.28 -16.73
CA GLY A 657 -9.80 4.04 -16.49
C GLY A 657 -8.54 3.45 -17.12
N LEU A 658 -8.54 2.16 -17.47
CA LEU A 658 -7.42 1.52 -18.18
C LEU A 658 -7.42 1.77 -19.67
N LEU A 659 -8.56 2.14 -20.28
CA LEU A 659 -8.70 2.26 -21.74
C LEU A 659 -7.71 3.23 -22.38
N PRO A 660 -7.48 4.45 -21.83
CA PRO A 660 -6.55 5.39 -22.43
C PRO A 660 -5.10 4.89 -22.48
N LEU A 661 -4.75 3.92 -21.63
CA LEU A 661 -3.43 3.29 -21.60
C LEU A 661 -3.30 2.19 -22.66
N CYS A 662 -4.42 1.62 -23.11
CA CYS A 662 -4.43 0.53 -24.07
C CYS A 662 -4.18 1.05 -25.50
N ARG A 663 -3.36 0.31 -26.24
CA ARG A 663 -3.16 0.47 -27.69
C ARG A 663 -3.88 -0.66 -28.39
N GLN A 664 -4.10 -0.62 -29.68
CA GLN A 664 -4.69 -1.66 -30.52
C GLN A 664 -5.36 -2.81 -29.73
N THR A 665 -6.56 -2.53 -29.21
CA THR A 665 -7.26 -3.48 -28.33
C THR A 665 -8.72 -3.60 -28.75
N VAL A 666 -9.24 -4.81 -28.79
CA VAL A 666 -10.67 -5.10 -28.92
C VAL A 666 -11.16 -5.65 -27.59
N LEU A 667 -12.07 -4.93 -26.95
CA LEU A 667 -12.77 -5.40 -25.77
C LEU A 667 -14.08 -6.05 -26.19
N VAL A 668 -14.35 -7.24 -25.68
CA VAL A 668 -15.53 -8.03 -25.96
C VAL A 668 -16.32 -8.22 -24.68
N ASP A 669 -17.64 -8.28 -24.78
CA ASP A 669 -18.55 -8.40 -23.62
C ASP A 669 -18.20 -7.39 -22.51
N ALA A 670 -17.97 -6.14 -22.92
CA ALA A 670 -17.56 -5.09 -22.01
C ALA A 670 -18.75 -4.56 -21.21
N PRO A 671 -18.56 -4.23 -19.93
CA PRO A 671 -19.59 -3.57 -19.11
C PRO A 671 -19.92 -2.18 -19.68
N GLU A 672 -20.87 -1.50 -19.05
CA GLU A 672 -21.13 -0.11 -19.37
C GLU A 672 -19.91 0.74 -18.97
N LEU A 673 -19.35 1.48 -19.93
CA LEU A 673 -18.13 2.27 -19.76
C LEU A 673 -18.45 3.76 -19.89
N ALA A 674 -17.90 4.57 -19.00
CA ALA A 674 -18.09 6.01 -19.04
C ALA A 674 -17.50 6.61 -20.34
N ALA A 675 -18.32 7.43 -21.01
CA ALA A 675 -18.07 7.90 -22.38
C ALA A 675 -16.78 8.73 -22.52
N GLU A 676 -16.38 9.45 -21.48
CA GLU A 676 -15.15 10.26 -21.47
C GLU A 676 -13.88 9.40 -21.61
N TYR A 677 -13.83 8.23 -20.96
CA TYR A 677 -12.70 7.30 -21.10
C TYR A 677 -12.66 6.62 -22.47
N VAL A 678 -13.83 6.28 -22.98
CA VAL A 678 -13.95 5.70 -24.33
C VAL A 678 -13.45 6.70 -25.38
N ARG A 679 -13.84 7.97 -25.30
CA ARG A 679 -13.35 9.03 -26.21
C ARG A 679 -11.83 9.24 -26.09
N ALA A 680 -11.26 9.10 -24.89
CA ALA A 680 -9.82 9.23 -24.66
C ALA A 680 -9.00 8.02 -25.14
N ALA A 681 -9.65 6.95 -25.60
CA ALA A 681 -9.04 5.69 -26.01
C ALA A 681 -9.34 5.32 -27.48
N PRO A 682 -8.94 6.12 -28.49
CA PRO A 682 -9.29 5.90 -29.89
C PRO A 682 -8.72 4.60 -30.49
N ALA A 683 -7.73 3.99 -29.84
CA ALA A 683 -7.13 2.72 -30.26
C ALA A 683 -7.85 1.49 -29.68
N VAL A 684 -8.94 1.70 -28.93
CA VAL A 684 -9.72 0.62 -28.31
C VAL A 684 -11.07 0.52 -29.02
N ARG A 685 -11.33 -0.65 -29.61
CA ARG A 685 -12.64 -1.01 -30.17
C ARG A 685 -13.44 -1.75 -29.09
N ILE A 686 -14.72 -1.42 -28.93
CA ILE A 686 -15.61 -2.04 -27.94
C ILE A 686 -16.69 -2.82 -28.67
N GLU A 687 -16.75 -4.13 -28.38
CA GLU A 687 -17.81 -5.05 -28.82
C GLU A 687 -18.63 -5.43 -27.59
N ARG A 688 -19.85 -4.96 -27.50
CA ARG A 688 -20.67 -5.13 -26.27
C ARG A 688 -21.34 -6.50 -26.15
N ARG A 689 -21.36 -7.28 -27.21
CA ARG A 689 -21.95 -8.61 -27.21
C ARG A 689 -20.91 -9.66 -26.82
N ARG A 690 -21.35 -10.70 -26.17
CA ARG A 690 -20.56 -11.91 -25.96
C ARG A 690 -20.25 -12.58 -27.29
N LEU A 691 -19.04 -13.02 -27.49
CA LEU A 691 -18.59 -13.75 -28.66
C LEU A 691 -18.13 -15.16 -28.28
N GLU A 692 -18.31 -16.10 -29.19
CA GLU A 692 -17.75 -17.43 -29.05
C GLU A 692 -16.23 -17.42 -29.20
N PRO A 693 -15.49 -18.34 -28.57
CA PRO A 693 -14.03 -18.39 -28.60
C PRO A 693 -13.42 -18.33 -30.01
N MET A 694 -14.07 -18.94 -30.99
CA MET A 694 -13.64 -18.89 -32.40
C MET A 694 -13.67 -17.46 -32.94
N HIS A 695 -14.68 -16.67 -32.62
CA HIS A 695 -14.78 -15.30 -33.09
C HIS A 695 -13.71 -14.38 -32.47
N LEU A 696 -13.29 -14.63 -31.21
CA LEU A 696 -12.19 -13.91 -30.60
C LEU A 696 -10.89 -14.13 -31.38
N VAL A 697 -10.62 -15.36 -31.79
CA VAL A 697 -9.46 -15.72 -32.62
C VAL A 697 -9.56 -15.09 -34.01
N GLU A 698 -10.72 -15.11 -34.66
CA GLU A 698 -10.91 -14.48 -35.96
C GLU A 698 -10.70 -12.95 -35.92
N LEU A 699 -11.05 -12.27 -34.81
CA LEU A 699 -10.72 -10.86 -34.61
C LEU A 699 -9.21 -10.60 -34.64
N VAL A 700 -8.40 -11.49 -34.08
CA VAL A 700 -6.94 -11.37 -34.16
C VAL A 700 -6.49 -11.52 -35.62
N LEU A 701 -6.97 -12.58 -36.30
CA LEU A 701 -6.57 -12.90 -37.68
C LEU A 701 -6.96 -11.80 -38.67
N GLN A 702 -8.13 -11.18 -38.52
CA GLN A 702 -8.62 -10.07 -39.36
C GLN A 702 -7.75 -8.81 -39.24
N GLN A 703 -7.18 -8.55 -38.07
CA GLN A 703 -6.35 -7.36 -37.84
C GLN A 703 -4.87 -7.56 -38.25
N MET A 704 -4.49 -8.79 -38.54
CA MET A 704 -3.12 -9.13 -39.00
C MET A 704 -2.98 -9.04 -40.52
N GLY A 705 -4.08 -9.07 -41.25
CA GLY A 705 -4.12 -8.99 -42.73
C GLY A 705 -4.16 -7.57 -43.14
#